data_05fbfb708746352702faa3d13d567306
#
_entry.id   05fbfb708746352702faa3d13d567306
#
_cell.length_a   1.000
_cell.length_b   1.000
_cell.length_c   1.000
_cell.angle_alpha   90.00
_cell.angle_beta   90.00
_cell.angle_gamma   90.00
#
_symmetry.space_group_name_H-M   'P 1'
#
loop_
_entity.id
_entity.type
_entity.pdbx_description
1 polymer ?
#
loop_
_entity_poly.entity_id
_entity_poly.type
_entity_poly.pdbx_seq_one_letter_code
_entity_poly.pdbx_strand_id
1 'polypeptide(L)'
;MTHVFRFFFERRKSDFTFYDFNSGCWDQFQGVKELGQGEAEKLPKIRLDLLLEVDRQDWYRVVELMSFHDLSEDIGRVALRLEFAPRQDLAERFMVARKNARKAREQQPEKERALFAPWPEDLRDYLDRELNSAYEFRYHVLDPDSFDREGSVCAGSDATGRLADSSAAAREFVDSLIHVDMVDAQRFLSDDETSKGRDLSRHVRRFLDYSASEDIDHAAHQALKASEQQAESYLVGKFATTFARLNKVAGPGIRNPRLSVRSRQSGDALLAESAWVYYQFAPGEEDAQRQLPERFNGLGYKNFLFMLIEIHEMHRRWAAGVGVRPLIHLVVIEEPEAHMHPQLQQAFLKIAREFVDEDESEVFHTQLVVTTHSPHIIYDTSFDPIRYFRRLSEPDGTPACEVRDLSKLDTDDPRFLRRFLKLTNCHLFFADAVILVEGDAERVLLPLMIDTDPGRLPQLVSSHISLLEVGGSHALRFKPLVRFLGLPALVITDLDSVAMPKGGTRRKACLVDTAGAVTSNQTLIQWIPGKKDIEELLKTQREGKQDKNREGVSPSWVRVSYQTRQTFSWGGKTHHSAGRTFEESMLLENLEWMRENGKKVGFELDEGLSPEQLVQEVFDFVRNPPEGKTNLALTLFDLFEESPWETPHYIQEGLSWLNNELDREADL
;
A
#
# COMPACT_ATOMS: atom_id res chain seq x y z
N MET A 1 1.27 -10.28 6.67
CA MET A 1 0.29 -10.01 7.75
C MET A 1 -0.93 -10.91 7.61
N THR A 2 -1.66 -10.88 6.53
CA THR A 2 -2.87 -11.71 6.30
C THR A 2 -2.62 -13.19 6.47
N HIS A 3 -1.49 -13.72 5.98
CA HIS A 3 -1.09 -15.11 6.15
C HIS A 3 -0.92 -15.50 7.62
N VAL A 4 -0.38 -14.60 8.46
CA VAL A 4 -0.26 -14.82 9.90
C VAL A 4 -1.63 -14.88 10.57
N PHE A 5 -2.55 -13.97 10.22
CA PHE A 5 -3.94 -14.02 10.71
C PHE A 5 -4.64 -15.31 10.29
N ARG A 6 -4.55 -15.68 9.03
CA ARG A 6 -5.11 -16.94 8.51
C ARG A 6 -4.61 -18.12 9.32
N PHE A 7 -3.32 -18.16 9.56
CA PHE A 7 -2.69 -19.24 10.27
C PHE A 7 -3.17 -19.38 11.74
N PHE A 8 -3.19 -18.27 12.49
CA PHE A 8 -3.61 -18.33 13.87
C PHE A 8 -5.11 -18.54 14.06
N PHE A 9 -5.96 -18.09 13.12
CA PHE A 9 -7.41 -18.12 13.26
C PHE A 9 -8.12 -19.16 12.38
N GLU A 10 -7.74 -19.37 11.12
CA GLU A 10 -8.30 -20.43 10.25
C GLU A 10 -7.70 -21.81 10.55
N ARG A 11 -6.47 -21.85 11.04
CA ARG A 11 -5.82 -23.03 11.63
C ARG A 11 -5.75 -24.27 10.78
N ARG A 12 -5.51 -24.13 9.53
CA ARG A 12 -5.09 -25.23 8.68
C ARG A 12 -3.61 -25.49 8.99
N LYS A 13 -3.31 -26.44 9.90
CA LYS A 13 -1.93 -26.82 10.26
C LYS A 13 -1.03 -27.12 9.06
N SER A 14 -1.63 -27.49 7.92
CA SER A 14 -0.94 -27.77 6.67
C SER A 14 -0.37 -26.52 5.98
N ASP A 15 -0.68 -25.33 6.44
CA ASP A 15 -0.38 -24.10 5.72
C ASP A 15 0.93 -23.44 6.16
N PHE A 16 1.51 -23.81 7.32
CA PHE A 16 2.84 -23.35 7.69
C PHE A 16 3.95 -24.22 7.09
N THR A 17 4.90 -23.54 6.50
CA THR A 17 6.12 -24.10 5.94
C THR A 17 7.34 -23.49 6.62
N PHE A 18 8.51 -24.05 6.40
CA PHE A 18 9.76 -23.48 6.88
C PHE A 18 9.98 -22.03 6.38
N TYR A 19 9.47 -21.71 5.20
CA TYR A 19 9.62 -20.39 4.57
C TYR A 19 8.78 -19.27 5.20
N ASP A 20 7.93 -19.59 6.16
CA ASP A 20 7.18 -18.59 6.94
C ASP A 20 8.03 -17.98 8.07
N PHE A 21 9.19 -18.57 8.37
CA PHE A 21 10.19 -17.93 9.22
C PHE A 21 10.97 -16.88 8.44
N ASN A 22 11.25 -15.74 9.09
CA ASN A 22 12.10 -14.71 8.50
C ASN A 22 13.45 -15.29 8.08
N SER A 23 13.94 -14.91 6.88
CA SER A 23 15.19 -15.43 6.32
C SER A 23 16.40 -15.19 7.22
N GLY A 24 16.44 -14.10 7.98
CA GLY A 24 17.49 -13.84 8.98
C GLY A 24 17.55 -14.86 10.13
N CYS A 25 16.51 -15.69 10.28
CA CYS A 25 16.51 -16.76 11.27
C CYS A 25 16.98 -18.12 10.72
N TRP A 26 17.15 -18.26 9.40
CA TRP A 26 17.39 -19.58 8.78
C TRP A 26 18.70 -20.22 9.20
N ASP A 27 19.73 -19.43 9.44
CA ASP A 27 21.03 -19.92 9.92
C ASP A 27 20.95 -20.61 11.29
N GLN A 28 19.92 -20.31 12.08
CA GLN A 28 19.68 -20.96 13.37
C GLN A 28 19.16 -22.40 13.21
N PHE A 29 18.75 -22.79 12.04
CA PHE A 29 18.26 -24.14 11.72
C PHE A 29 19.26 -24.90 10.83
N GLN A 30 19.94 -24.17 9.94
CA GLN A 30 20.82 -24.75 8.92
C GLN A 30 22.12 -25.29 9.55
N GLY A 31 22.50 -26.50 9.17
CA GLY A 31 23.72 -27.14 9.66
C GLY A 31 23.65 -27.63 11.11
N VAL A 32 22.53 -27.44 11.83
CA VAL A 32 22.32 -27.95 13.20
C VAL A 32 22.13 -29.46 13.15
N LYS A 33 23.13 -30.19 13.63
CA LYS A 33 23.16 -31.66 13.63
C LYS A 33 22.90 -32.29 15.00
N GLU A 34 22.99 -31.52 16.04
CA GLU A 34 22.71 -31.90 17.43
C GLU A 34 21.91 -30.78 18.08
N LEU A 35 20.91 -31.12 18.88
CA LEU A 35 20.01 -30.18 19.52
C LEU A 35 19.77 -30.61 20.96
N GLY A 36 20.14 -29.76 21.93
CA GLY A 36 19.86 -29.95 23.35
C GLY A 36 18.43 -29.44 23.68
N GLN A 37 17.85 -29.94 24.78
CA GLN A 37 16.50 -29.49 25.20
C GLN A 37 16.43 -27.99 25.47
N GLY A 38 17.45 -27.42 26.16
CA GLY A 38 17.48 -25.97 26.43
C GLY A 38 17.77 -25.10 25.20
N GLU A 39 18.32 -25.70 24.11
CA GLU A 39 18.55 -25.01 22.82
C GLU A 39 17.30 -25.02 21.95
N ALA A 40 16.51 -26.11 22.01
CA ALA A 40 15.26 -26.19 21.27
C ALA A 40 14.28 -25.04 21.63
N GLU A 41 14.24 -24.62 22.88
CA GLU A 41 13.35 -23.56 23.33
C GLU A 41 13.75 -22.16 22.85
N LYS A 42 15.02 -22.00 22.45
CA LYS A 42 15.58 -20.75 21.90
C LYS A 42 15.42 -20.62 20.38
N LEU A 43 14.95 -21.67 19.72
CA LEU A 43 14.72 -21.63 18.27
C LEU A 43 13.70 -20.54 17.88
N PRO A 44 13.80 -20.00 16.67
CA PRO A 44 12.87 -18.98 16.17
C PRO A 44 11.41 -19.39 16.32
N LYS A 45 10.57 -18.41 16.60
CA LYS A 45 9.14 -18.57 16.83
C LYS A 45 8.37 -17.58 15.96
N ILE A 46 7.17 -17.94 15.54
CA ILE A 46 6.27 -17.02 14.85
C ILE A 46 5.27 -16.51 15.89
N ARG A 47 5.11 -15.18 15.99
CA ARG A 47 4.30 -14.53 17.01
C ARG A 47 3.28 -13.59 16.41
N LEU A 48 2.11 -13.53 17.04
CA LEU A 48 1.10 -12.53 16.84
C LEU A 48 0.71 -11.96 18.19
N ASP A 49 1.03 -10.69 18.41
CA ASP A 49 0.68 -9.96 19.62
C ASP A 49 -0.56 -9.12 19.35
N LEU A 50 -1.56 -9.22 20.21
CA LEU A 50 -2.83 -8.51 20.11
C LEU A 50 -3.01 -7.62 21.33
N LEU A 51 -3.22 -6.33 21.08
CA LEU A 51 -3.60 -5.33 22.06
C LEU A 51 -5.06 -4.95 21.80
N LEU A 52 -5.93 -5.24 22.78
CA LEU A 52 -7.37 -5.01 22.68
C LEU A 52 -7.76 -3.84 23.57
N GLU A 53 -8.51 -2.89 23.02
CA GLU A 53 -9.22 -1.88 23.80
C GLU A 53 -10.60 -2.45 24.16
N VAL A 54 -10.97 -2.38 25.44
CA VAL A 54 -12.16 -3.03 25.96
C VAL A 54 -13.02 -2.02 26.72
N ASP A 55 -14.30 -1.98 26.37
CA ASP A 55 -15.28 -1.15 27.06
C ASP A 55 -15.64 -1.74 28.44
N ARG A 56 -16.02 -0.88 29.39
CA ARG A 56 -16.36 -1.29 30.76
C ARG A 56 -17.46 -2.36 30.84
N GLN A 57 -18.37 -2.37 29.90
CA GLN A 57 -19.47 -3.35 29.86
C GLN A 57 -19.01 -4.75 29.45
N ASP A 58 -17.85 -4.89 28.81
CA ASP A 58 -17.36 -6.14 28.24
C ASP A 58 -16.17 -6.73 29.01
N TRP A 59 -15.62 -6.03 30.01
CA TRP A 59 -14.44 -6.49 30.73
C TRP A 59 -14.62 -7.80 31.47
N TYR A 60 -15.85 -8.18 31.84
CA TYR A 60 -16.10 -9.51 32.43
C TYR A 60 -15.72 -10.66 31.49
N ARG A 61 -15.66 -10.42 30.18
CA ARG A 61 -15.26 -11.41 29.16
C ARG A 61 -13.75 -11.52 28.99
N VAL A 62 -12.99 -10.56 29.47
CA VAL A 62 -11.53 -10.48 29.35
C VAL A 62 -10.81 -10.61 30.71
N VAL A 63 -11.55 -10.97 31.76
CA VAL A 63 -11.00 -11.10 33.12
C VAL A 63 -9.78 -12.04 33.17
N GLU A 64 -9.74 -13.08 32.36
CA GLU A 64 -8.61 -14.01 32.29
C GLU A 64 -7.32 -13.39 31.75
N LEU A 65 -7.45 -12.24 31.04
CA LEU A 65 -6.33 -11.46 30.52
C LEU A 65 -5.85 -10.37 31.48
N MET A 66 -6.58 -10.14 32.56
CA MET A 66 -6.25 -9.09 33.52
C MET A 66 -5.27 -9.61 34.60
N SER A 67 -4.27 -8.81 34.93
CA SER A 67 -3.47 -9.06 36.11
C SER A 67 -4.21 -8.55 37.36
N PHE A 68 -4.02 -9.20 38.49
CA PHE A 68 -4.66 -8.79 39.76
C PHE A 68 -4.34 -7.36 40.23
N HIS A 69 -3.40 -6.68 39.56
CA HIS A 69 -3.01 -5.31 39.87
C HIS A 69 -3.80 -4.27 39.09
N ASP A 70 -4.53 -4.68 38.03
CA ASP A 70 -5.21 -3.78 37.09
C ASP A 70 -6.68 -3.51 37.45
N LEU A 71 -7.12 -3.82 38.66
CA LEU A 71 -8.47 -3.50 39.14
C LEU A 71 -8.67 -2.01 39.48
N SER A 72 -7.79 -1.13 38.98
CA SER A 72 -7.98 0.32 39.07
C SER A 72 -9.01 0.81 38.05
N GLU A 73 -9.65 1.96 38.30
CA GLU A 73 -10.85 2.46 37.60
C GLU A 73 -10.71 2.74 36.09
N ASP A 74 -9.53 2.58 35.52
CA ASP A 74 -9.20 2.90 34.11
C ASP A 74 -8.72 1.67 33.30
N ILE A 75 -9.43 0.55 33.40
CA ILE A 75 -9.10 -0.62 32.58
C ILE A 75 -9.63 -0.39 31.17
N GLY A 76 -8.75 -0.02 30.26
CA GLY A 76 -9.09 0.15 28.85
C GLY A 76 -8.41 -0.82 27.91
N ARG A 77 -7.39 -1.59 28.39
CA ARG A 77 -6.56 -2.42 27.51
C ARG A 77 -6.24 -3.77 28.11
N VAL A 78 -6.23 -4.80 27.27
CA VAL A 78 -5.72 -6.14 27.57
C VAL A 78 -4.86 -6.63 26.42
N ALA A 79 -3.89 -7.49 26.68
CA ALA A 79 -2.98 -7.95 25.65
C ALA A 79 -2.73 -9.45 25.72
N LEU A 80 -2.59 -10.07 24.56
CA LEU A 80 -2.31 -11.49 24.44
C LEU A 80 -1.33 -11.79 23.31
N ARG A 81 -0.55 -12.85 23.46
CA ARG A 81 0.37 -13.38 22.46
C ARG A 81 -0.05 -14.76 22.01
N LEU A 82 -0.22 -14.91 20.72
CA LEU A 82 -0.32 -16.19 20.04
C LEU A 82 1.05 -16.53 19.48
N GLU A 83 1.60 -17.68 19.88
CA GLU A 83 2.96 -18.08 19.52
C GLU A 83 2.95 -19.47 18.87
N PHE A 84 3.61 -19.63 17.74
CA PHE A 84 3.96 -20.93 17.17
C PHE A 84 5.41 -21.22 17.52
N ALA A 85 5.59 -22.17 18.44
CA ALA A 85 6.84 -22.41 19.14
C ALA A 85 7.26 -23.89 19.13
N PRO A 86 8.56 -24.18 19.27
CA PRO A 86 9.06 -25.53 19.32
C PRO A 86 8.42 -26.33 20.47
N ARG A 87 8.02 -27.58 20.20
CA ARG A 87 7.54 -28.49 21.22
C ARG A 87 8.68 -28.89 22.17
N GLN A 88 8.35 -29.18 23.40
CA GLN A 88 9.34 -29.61 24.42
C GLN A 88 10.08 -30.89 24.01
N ASP A 89 9.44 -31.77 23.25
CA ASP A 89 10.00 -33.05 22.80
C ASP A 89 10.76 -32.94 21.44
N LEU A 90 10.85 -31.75 20.84
CA LEU A 90 11.50 -31.54 19.53
C LEU A 90 12.93 -32.07 19.53
N ALA A 91 13.74 -31.70 20.51
CA ALA A 91 15.15 -32.12 20.56
C ALA A 91 15.26 -33.65 20.58
N GLU A 92 14.46 -34.34 21.39
CA GLU A 92 14.45 -35.80 21.46
C GLU A 92 14.05 -36.44 20.14
N ARG A 93 12.94 -35.98 19.55
CA ARG A 93 12.42 -36.50 18.26
C ARG A 93 13.42 -36.29 17.12
N PHE A 94 14.02 -35.12 17.04
CA PHE A 94 15.04 -34.82 16.05
C PHE A 94 16.27 -35.72 16.22
N MET A 95 16.78 -35.87 17.44
CA MET A 95 17.94 -36.72 17.72
C MET A 95 17.66 -38.20 17.43
N VAL A 96 16.45 -38.69 17.68
CA VAL A 96 16.04 -40.06 17.32
C VAL A 96 16.00 -40.20 15.78
N ALA A 97 15.44 -39.22 15.05
CA ALA A 97 15.41 -39.22 13.59
C ALA A 97 16.84 -39.23 12.99
N ARG A 98 17.74 -38.40 13.53
CA ARG A 98 19.16 -38.35 13.15
C ARG A 98 19.88 -39.69 13.42
N LYS A 99 19.63 -40.30 14.56
CA LYS A 99 20.21 -41.62 14.88
C LYS A 99 19.75 -42.68 13.89
N ASN A 100 18.49 -42.67 13.52
CA ASN A 100 17.94 -43.61 12.50
C ASN A 100 18.53 -43.34 11.11
N ALA A 101 18.73 -42.09 10.73
CA ALA A 101 19.38 -41.69 9.48
C ALA A 101 20.83 -42.18 9.40
N ARG A 102 21.58 -42.05 10.50
CA ARG A 102 22.98 -42.60 10.60
C ARG A 102 23.00 -44.11 10.42
N LYS A 103 22.11 -44.82 11.12
CA LYS A 103 21.98 -46.29 10.97
C LYS A 103 21.61 -46.72 9.55
N ALA A 104 20.67 -46.03 8.93
CA ALA A 104 20.27 -46.30 7.55
C ALA A 104 21.43 -46.12 6.57
N ARG A 105 22.29 -45.11 6.77
CA ARG A 105 23.52 -44.91 5.98
C ARG A 105 24.56 -46.02 6.21
N GLU A 106 24.72 -46.45 7.44
CA GLU A 106 25.65 -47.53 7.77
C GLU A 106 25.24 -48.87 7.17
N GLN A 107 23.96 -49.11 6.99
CA GLN A 107 23.39 -50.31 6.37
C GLN A 107 23.55 -50.36 4.84
N GLN A 108 23.89 -49.24 4.19
CA GLN A 108 24.11 -49.18 2.74
C GLN A 108 25.46 -49.88 2.36
N PRO A 109 25.53 -50.51 1.19
CA PRO A 109 26.78 -51.01 0.64
C PRO A 109 27.85 -49.90 0.54
N GLU A 110 29.10 -50.22 0.79
CA GLU A 110 30.18 -49.22 0.88
C GLU A 110 30.30 -48.32 -0.37
N LYS A 111 29.98 -48.86 -1.56
CA LYS A 111 29.96 -48.12 -2.83
C LYS A 111 28.78 -47.14 -2.97
N GLU A 112 27.69 -47.35 -2.24
CA GLU A 112 26.46 -46.54 -2.29
C GLU A 112 26.38 -45.53 -1.16
N ARG A 113 27.18 -45.70 -0.09
CA ARG A 113 27.19 -44.78 1.08
C ARG A 113 27.53 -43.34 0.72
N ALA A 114 28.37 -43.14 -0.32
CA ALA A 114 28.77 -41.81 -0.76
C ALA A 114 27.63 -41.05 -1.47
N LEU A 115 26.67 -41.77 -2.08
CA LEU A 115 25.52 -41.22 -2.78
C LEU A 115 24.27 -41.20 -1.94
N PHE A 116 24.28 -41.85 -0.78
CA PHE A 116 23.12 -41.92 0.12
C PHE A 116 22.98 -40.61 0.94
N ALA A 117 21.92 -39.89 0.68
CA ALA A 117 21.52 -38.72 1.48
C ALA A 117 20.65 -39.16 2.66
N PRO A 118 21.19 -39.17 3.90
CA PRO A 118 20.40 -39.54 5.07
C PRO A 118 19.42 -38.44 5.42
N TRP A 119 18.15 -38.80 5.64
CA TRP A 119 17.18 -37.86 6.17
C TRP A 119 16.90 -38.11 7.66
N PRO A 120 16.89 -37.04 8.51
CA PRO A 120 17.25 -35.67 8.17
C PRO A 120 18.78 -35.45 8.17
N GLU A 121 19.22 -34.57 7.26
CA GLU A 121 20.63 -34.16 7.21
C GLU A 121 20.98 -33.19 8.36
N ASP A 122 20.10 -32.21 8.60
CA ASP A 122 20.17 -31.24 9.69
C ASP A 122 18.76 -30.88 10.20
N LEU A 123 18.66 -29.89 11.09
CA LEU A 123 17.39 -29.49 11.68
C LEU A 123 16.47 -28.84 10.63
N ARG A 124 17.02 -28.09 9.67
CA ARG A 124 16.23 -27.50 8.58
C ARG A 124 15.55 -28.58 7.75
N ASP A 125 16.30 -29.58 7.28
CA ASP A 125 15.77 -30.71 6.51
C ASP A 125 14.69 -31.50 7.29
N TYR A 126 14.83 -31.58 8.62
CA TYR A 126 13.81 -32.15 9.48
C TYR A 126 12.54 -31.31 9.50
N LEU A 127 12.68 -29.99 9.69
CA LEU A 127 11.53 -29.09 9.78
C LEU A 127 10.81 -28.87 8.46
N ASP A 128 11.49 -28.99 7.32
CA ASP A 128 10.83 -28.94 6.00
C ASP A 128 9.69 -29.96 5.87
N ARG A 129 9.76 -31.10 6.57
CA ARG A 129 8.75 -32.16 6.53
C ARG A 129 7.92 -32.28 7.80
N GLU A 130 8.50 -31.98 8.93
CA GLU A 130 7.92 -32.26 10.24
C GLU A 130 7.55 -31.00 11.04
N LEU A 131 7.54 -29.82 10.42
CA LEU A 131 7.31 -28.55 11.12
C LEU A 131 6.04 -28.58 11.97
N ASN A 132 4.94 -29.02 11.39
CA ASN A 132 3.63 -29.06 12.08
C ASN A 132 3.54 -30.07 13.23
N SER A 133 4.43 -31.06 13.24
CA SER A 133 4.56 -32.03 14.34
C SER A 133 5.60 -31.59 15.38
N ALA A 134 6.57 -30.77 14.94
CA ALA A 134 7.70 -30.27 15.72
C ALA A 134 7.40 -28.99 16.51
N TYR A 135 6.42 -28.24 16.06
CA TYR A 135 5.98 -26.99 16.65
C TYR A 135 4.54 -27.08 17.16
N GLU A 136 4.19 -26.20 18.11
CA GLU A 136 2.85 -26.13 18.71
C GLU A 136 2.41 -24.69 18.93
N PHE A 137 1.09 -24.49 19.03
CA PHE A 137 0.51 -23.21 19.45
C PHE A 137 0.58 -23.05 20.96
N ARG A 138 1.05 -21.89 21.38
CA ARG A 138 1.05 -21.43 22.75
C ARG A 138 0.34 -20.09 22.84
N TYR A 139 -0.32 -19.84 23.96
CA TYR A 139 -1.07 -18.62 24.21
C TYR A 139 -0.62 -18.04 25.55
N HIS A 140 -0.31 -16.74 25.54
CA HIS A 140 0.23 -16.05 26.70
C HIS A 140 -0.52 -14.74 26.92
N VAL A 141 -0.62 -14.34 28.19
CA VAL A 141 -1.06 -13.00 28.56
C VAL A 141 0.16 -12.08 28.52
N LEU A 142 -0.01 -10.90 27.94
CA LEU A 142 0.98 -9.83 27.94
C LEU A 142 0.52 -8.69 28.85
N ASP A 143 1.48 -7.96 29.37
CA ASP A 143 1.22 -6.69 30.02
C ASP A 143 0.91 -5.62 28.94
N PRO A 144 -0.26 -4.96 28.97
CA PRO A 144 -0.58 -3.88 28.03
C PRO A 144 0.44 -2.75 28.01
N ASP A 145 1.10 -2.47 29.13
CA ASP A 145 2.14 -1.44 29.24
C ASP A 145 3.46 -1.86 28.57
N SER A 146 3.59 -3.11 28.17
CA SER A 146 4.73 -3.59 27.37
C SER A 146 4.72 -3.12 25.92
N PHE A 147 3.65 -2.49 25.47
CA PHE A 147 3.53 -1.95 24.13
C PHE A 147 3.98 -0.48 24.11
N ASP A 148 4.77 -0.13 23.10
CA ASP A 148 5.16 1.25 22.86
C ASP A 148 3.99 2.10 22.32
N ARG A 149 4.24 3.38 22.09
CA ARG A 149 3.24 4.28 21.52
C ARG A 149 2.86 3.92 20.07
N GLU A 150 3.63 3.07 19.43
CA GLU A 150 3.42 2.62 18.05
C GLU A 150 2.65 1.31 17.98
N GLY A 151 2.35 0.73 19.15
CA GLY A 151 1.64 -0.55 19.28
C GLY A 151 2.54 -1.75 19.05
N SER A 152 3.87 -1.58 19.10
CA SER A 152 4.85 -2.66 19.06
C SER A 152 5.23 -3.08 20.46
N VAL A 153 5.48 -4.39 20.66
CA VAL A 153 5.95 -4.90 21.95
C VAL A 153 7.39 -4.47 22.18
N CYS A 154 7.66 -3.82 23.32
CA CYS A 154 8.99 -3.39 23.69
C CYS A 154 9.95 -4.57 23.79
N ALA A 155 11.17 -4.41 23.26
CA ALA A 155 12.19 -5.45 23.31
C ALA A 155 12.48 -5.88 24.77
N GLY A 156 12.41 -7.19 25.02
CA GLY A 156 12.63 -7.74 26.36
C GLY A 156 11.38 -7.85 27.23
N SER A 157 10.21 -7.49 26.71
CA SER A 157 8.95 -7.72 27.43
C SER A 157 8.58 -9.20 27.39
N ASP A 158 8.66 -9.85 28.52
CA ASP A 158 8.29 -11.25 28.68
C ASP A 158 6.78 -11.38 28.91
N ALA A 159 6.22 -12.52 28.48
CA ALA A 159 4.83 -12.85 28.78
C ALA A 159 4.63 -13.00 30.28
N THR A 160 3.56 -12.40 30.82
CA THR A 160 3.25 -12.45 32.26
C THR A 160 2.80 -13.83 32.75
N GLY A 161 2.30 -14.67 31.82
CA GLY A 161 1.88 -16.03 32.12
C GLY A 161 1.26 -16.75 30.92
N ARG A 162 0.95 -18.04 31.12
CA ARG A 162 0.13 -18.78 30.14
C ARG A 162 -1.34 -18.38 30.31
N LEU A 163 -2.05 -18.27 29.21
CA LEU A 163 -3.47 -17.92 29.23
C LEU A 163 -4.34 -18.99 29.92
N ALA A 164 -3.98 -20.27 29.75
CA ALA A 164 -4.68 -21.37 30.38
C ALA A 164 -3.75 -22.60 30.55
N ASP A 165 -4.16 -23.57 31.37
CA ASP A 165 -3.41 -24.80 31.63
C ASP A 165 -3.23 -25.68 30.39
N SER A 166 -4.16 -25.59 29.43
CA SER A 166 -4.08 -26.33 28.16
C SER A 166 -4.22 -25.39 26.97
N SER A 167 -3.51 -25.71 25.88
CA SER A 167 -3.63 -24.97 24.61
C SER A 167 -5.06 -25.05 24.02
N ALA A 168 -5.83 -26.09 24.35
CA ALA A 168 -7.21 -26.21 23.89
C ALA A 168 -8.14 -25.22 24.60
N ALA A 169 -8.03 -25.09 25.94
CA ALA A 169 -8.81 -24.11 26.71
C ALA A 169 -8.42 -22.67 26.34
N ALA A 170 -7.11 -22.38 26.21
CA ALA A 170 -6.64 -21.08 25.76
C ALA A 170 -7.18 -20.72 24.39
N ARG A 171 -7.25 -21.70 23.50
CA ARG A 171 -7.83 -21.55 22.15
C ARG A 171 -9.31 -21.23 22.21
N GLU A 172 -10.09 -21.98 22.98
CA GLU A 172 -11.53 -21.76 23.13
C GLU A 172 -11.81 -20.34 23.67
N PHE A 173 -10.98 -19.88 24.59
CA PHE A 173 -11.06 -18.54 25.12
C PHE A 173 -10.79 -17.48 24.02
N VAL A 174 -9.71 -17.61 23.25
CA VAL A 174 -9.40 -16.68 22.14
C VAL A 174 -10.52 -16.69 21.10
N ASP A 175 -11.07 -17.85 20.74
CA ASP A 175 -12.20 -17.98 19.82
C ASP A 175 -13.50 -17.33 20.35
N SER A 176 -13.64 -17.24 21.68
CA SER A 176 -14.75 -16.52 22.33
C SER A 176 -14.60 -15.01 22.29
N LEU A 177 -13.37 -14.51 22.10
CA LEU A 177 -13.09 -13.08 22.01
C LEU A 177 -13.08 -12.58 20.57
N ILE A 178 -12.44 -13.29 19.66
CA ILE A 178 -12.15 -12.82 18.31
C ILE A 178 -12.59 -13.86 17.28
N HIS A 179 -13.41 -13.42 16.34
CA HIS A 179 -13.74 -14.16 15.12
C HIS A 179 -13.12 -13.48 13.92
N VAL A 180 -12.41 -14.23 13.07
CA VAL A 180 -11.75 -13.71 11.88
C VAL A 180 -12.28 -14.42 10.65
N ASP A 181 -12.84 -13.66 9.72
CA ASP A 181 -13.19 -14.10 8.38
C ASP A 181 -12.22 -13.50 7.35
N MET A 182 -11.89 -14.27 6.30
CA MET A 182 -10.91 -13.88 5.27
C MET A 182 -11.55 -13.84 3.88
N VAL A 183 -11.25 -12.78 3.13
CA VAL A 183 -11.59 -12.65 1.71
C VAL A 183 -10.30 -12.61 0.92
N ASP A 184 -9.98 -13.72 0.24
CA ASP A 184 -8.70 -13.91 -0.46
C ASP A 184 -8.55 -13.03 -1.72
N ALA A 185 -7.31 -12.67 -2.07
CA ALA A 185 -6.99 -11.99 -3.32
C ALA A 185 -7.30 -12.87 -4.56
N GLN A 186 -6.97 -14.16 -4.49
CA GLN A 186 -7.27 -15.11 -5.57
C GLN A 186 -8.72 -15.58 -5.49
N ARG A 187 -9.57 -14.96 -6.28
CA ARG A 187 -10.98 -15.32 -6.44
C ARG A 187 -11.16 -15.92 -7.81
N PHE A 188 -11.39 -17.23 -7.85
CA PHE A 188 -11.66 -17.94 -9.10
C PHE A 188 -13.10 -17.68 -9.56
N LEU A 189 -13.35 -16.46 -10.03
CA LEU A 189 -14.55 -16.15 -10.79
C LEU A 189 -14.26 -16.53 -12.25
N SER A 190 -14.73 -17.67 -12.69
CA SER A 190 -14.53 -18.08 -14.07
C SER A 190 -15.80 -17.89 -14.88
N ASP A 191 -15.63 -17.54 -16.15
CA ASP A 191 -16.72 -17.44 -17.12
C ASP A 191 -17.06 -18.83 -17.73
N ASP A 192 -16.31 -19.89 -17.40
CA ASP A 192 -16.51 -21.24 -17.92
C ASP A 192 -17.55 -22.03 -17.09
N GLU A 193 -18.55 -22.56 -17.76
CA GLU A 193 -19.61 -23.40 -17.18
C GLU A 193 -19.08 -24.69 -16.53
N THR A 194 -17.86 -25.10 -16.86
CA THR A 194 -17.22 -26.34 -16.37
C THR A 194 -16.33 -26.12 -15.14
N SER A 195 -16.01 -24.87 -14.80
CA SER A 195 -15.14 -24.59 -13.66
C SER A 195 -15.92 -24.67 -12.35
N LYS A 196 -15.29 -25.26 -11.33
CA LYS A 196 -15.76 -25.25 -9.94
C LYS A 196 -15.65 -23.84 -9.31
N GLY A 197 -15.71 -22.77 -10.14
CA GLY A 197 -15.58 -21.37 -9.73
C GLY A 197 -16.70 -20.94 -8.77
N ARG A 198 -16.38 -19.98 -7.95
CA ARG A 198 -17.32 -19.29 -7.06
C ARG A 198 -18.06 -18.24 -7.90
N ASP A 199 -19.23 -18.57 -8.44
CA ASP A 199 -20.10 -17.60 -9.09
C ASP A 199 -21.10 -16.98 -8.09
N LEU A 200 -21.59 -15.78 -8.39
CA LEU A 200 -22.51 -15.04 -7.54
C LEU A 200 -23.80 -15.84 -7.29
N SER A 201 -24.31 -16.52 -8.31
CA SER A 201 -25.49 -17.38 -8.23
C SER A 201 -25.27 -18.58 -7.30
N ARG A 202 -24.06 -19.12 -7.21
CA ARG A 202 -23.73 -20.21 -6.29
C ARG A 202 -23.73 -19.77 -4.84
N HIS A 203 -23.26 -18.55 -4.54
CA HIS A 203 -23.36 -17.98 -3.19
C HIS A 203 -24.80 -17.76 -2.79
N VAL A 204 -25.62 -17.24 -3.69
CA VAL A 204 -27.07 -17.10 -3.46
C VAL A 204 -27.74 -18.47 -3.27
N ARG A 205 -27.26 -19.52 -3.94
CA ARG A 205 -27.78 -20.90 -3.81
C ARG A 205 -27.44 -21.57 -2.49
N ARG A 206 -26.29 -21.34 -1.89
CA ARG A 206 -25.90 -21.89 -0.57
C ARG A 206 -26.92 -21.58 0.53
N PHE A 207 -27.78 -20.60 0.31
CA PHE A 207 -28.89 -20.31 1.22
C PHE A 207 -30.08 -21.27 1.08
N LEU A 208 -30.10 -22.14 0.06
CA LEU A 208 -31.25 -22.95 -0.28
C LEU A 208 -30.85 -24.43 -0.43
N ASP A 209 -30.77 -25.15 0.69
CA ASP A 209 -30.40 -26.58 0.70
C ASP A 209 -31.65 -27.44 0.54
N TYR A 210 -31.75 -28.23 -0.56
CA TYR A 210 -32.83 -29.23 -0.80
C TYR A 210 -32.36 -30.43 -1.62
N SER A 211 -33.01 -31.59 -1.43
CA SER A 211 -32.67 -32.89 -2.04
C SER A 211 -33.65 -33.31 -3.16
N ALA A 212 -33.18 -34.04 -4.18
CA ALA A 212 -33.82 -34.32 -5.45
C ALA A 212 -34.55 -35.68 -5.57
N SER A 213 -35.53 -35.81 -6.49
CA SER A 213 -36.05 -37.08 -7.03
C SER A 213 -36.63 -36.95 -8.45
N GLU A 214 -36.75 -38.10 -9.16
CA GLU A 214 -36.91 -38.25 -10.62
C GLU A 214 -38.34 -38.15 -11.18
N ASP A 215 -38.45 -37.79 -12.47
CA ASP A 215 -39.59 -37.76 -13.42
C ASP A 215 -40.80 -36.88 -13.11
N ILE A 216 -41.01 -35.87 -13.96
CA ILE A 216 -42.08 -34.86 -13.78
C ILE A 216 -42.99 -34.73 -15.01
N ASP A 217 -44.28 -34.97 -14.81
CA ASP A 217 -45.41 -34.78 -15.71
C ASP A 217 -45.78 -33.28 -15.90
N HIS A 218 -46.59 -32.94 -16.91
CA HIS A 218 -47.02 -31.58 -17.25
C HIS A 218 -47.72 -30.86 -16.09
N ALA A 219 -48.44 -31.55 -15.23
CA ALA A 219 -49.05 -31.01 -14.01
C ALA A 219 -47.97 -30.60 -12.99
N ALA A 220 -46.90 -31.34 -12.92
CA ALA A 220 -45.73 -31.01 -12.09
C ALA A 220 -44.97 -29.81 -12.65
N HIS A 221 -44.88 -29.63 -13.96
CA HIS A 221 -44.33 -28.42 -14.58
C HIS A 221 -45.15 -27.15 -14.25
N GLN A 222 -46.47 -27.27 -14.14
CA GLN A 222 -47.34 -26.17 -13.69
C GLN A 222 -47.22 -25.90 -12.20
N ALA A 223 -47.10 -26.93 -11.37
CA ALA A 223 -46.87 -26.81 -9.94
C ALA A 223 -45.48 -26.19 -9.68
N LEU A 224 -44.46 -26.59 -10.47
CA LEU A 224 -43.13 -25.99 -10.46
C LEU A 224 -43.17 -24.50 -10.78
N LYS A 225 -43.89 -24.09 -11.81
CA LYS A 225 -44.01 -22.68 -12.19
C LYS A 225 -44.72 -21.85 -11.12
N ALA A 226 -45.70 -22.38 -10.43
CA ALA A 226 -46.33 -21.77 -9.29
C ALA A 226 -45.39 -21.70 -8.08
N SER A 227 -44.59 -22.72 -7.83
CA SER A 227 -43.56 -22.77 -6.81
C SER A 227 -42.41 -21.80 -7.12
N GLU A 228 -42.02 -21.65 -8.39
CA GLU A 228 -41.04 -20.65 -8.84
C GLU A 228 -41.48 -19.23 -8.49
N GLN A 229 -42.73 -18.88 -8.77
CA GLN A 229 -43.28 -17.55 -8.45
C GLN A 229 -43.32 -17.30 -6.94
N GLN A 230 -43.63 -18.32 -6.15
CA GLN A 230 -43.67 -18.21 -4.71
C GLN A 230 -42.26 -18.14 -4.09
N ALA A 231 -41.30 -18.90 -4.62
CA ALA A 231 -39.90 -18.82 -4.23
C ALA A 231 -39.27 -17.50 -4.67
N GLU A 232 -39.62 -16.99 -5.86
CA GLU A 232 -39.15 -15.68 -6.34
C GLU A 232 -39.64 -14.54 -5.45
N SER A 233 -40.91 -14.54 -5.05
CA SER A 233 -41.44 -13.52 -4.13
C SER A 233 -40.80 -13.58 -2.74
N TYR A 234 -40.49 -14.77 -2.23
CA TYR A 234 -39.76 -14.95 -0.97
C TYR A 234 -38.31 -14.45 -1.08
N LEU A 235 -37.60 -14.81 -2.15
CA LEU A 235 -36.23 -14.36 -2.41
C LEU A 235 -36.14 -12.84 -2.58
N VAL A 236 -37.05 -12.25 -3.38
CA VAL A 236 -37.13 -10.81 -3.56
C VAL A 236 -37.38 -10.12 -2.22
N GLY A 237 -38.27 -10.65 -1.38
CA GLY A 237 -38.53 -10.10 -0.05
C GLY A 237 -37.33 -10.20 0.88
N LYS A 238 -36.63 -11.34 0.90
CA LYS A 238 -35.49 -11.59 1.79
C LYS A 238 -34.25 -10.77 1.40
N PHE A 239 -34.05 -10.55 0.11
CA PHE A 239 -32.90 -9.79 -0.42
C PHE A 239 -33.23 -8.35 -0.80
N ALA A 240 -34.49 -7.89 -0.59
CA ALA A 240 -34.91 -6.55 -1.00
C ALA A 240 -34.01 -5.44 -0.45
N THR A 241 -33.62 -5.54 0.81
CA THR A 241 -32.76 -4.55 1.47
C THR A 241 -31.33 -4.59 0.89
N THR A 242 -30.77 -5.77 0.74
CA THR A 242 -29.42 -5.99 0.19
C THR A 242 -29.33 -5.49 -1.25
N PHE A 243 -30.29 -5.87 -2.11
CA PHE A 243 -30.30 -5.41 -3.50
C PHE A 243 -30.65 -3.93 -3.64
N ALA A 244 -31.50 -3.38 -2.79
CA ALA A 244 -31.76 -1.93 -2.77
C ALA A 244 -30.48 -1.13 -2.51
N ARG A 245 -29.58 -1.63 -1.67
CA ARG A 245 -28.28 -1.01 -1.39
C ARG A 245 -27.30 -1.21 -2.55
N LEU A 246 -27.15 -2.43 -3.05
CA LEU A 246 -26.30 -2.72 -4.20
C LEU A 246 -26.71 -1.89 -5.44
N ASN A 247 -28.02 -1.68 -5.63
CA ASN A 247 -28.54 -0.86 -6.72
C ASN A 247 -28.32 0.66 -6.51
N LYS A 248 -28.04 1.13 -5.27
CA LYS A 248 -27.63 2.52 -5.01
C LYS A 248 -26.19 2.83 -5.36
N VAL A 249 -25.38 1.79 -5.57
CA VAL A 249 -23.95 1.91 -5.91
C VAL A 249 -23.70 2.48 -7.32
N ALA A 250 -24.69 2.58 -8.16
CA ALA A 250 -24.58 3.25 -9.46
C ALA A 250 -24.28 4.74 -9.26
N GLY A 251 -22.99 5.08 -9.17
CA GLY A 251 -22.52 6.46 -9.13
C GLY A 251 -22.81 7.21 -10.44
N PRO A 252 -22.80 8.55 -10.42
CA PRO A 252 -23.01 9.36 -11.61
C PRO A 252 -21.90 9.05 -12.63
N GLY A 253 -22.26 8.42 -13.73
CA GLY A 253 -21.35 8.03 -14.83
C GLY A 253 -21.28 6.53 -15.08
N ILE A 254 -21.68 5.67 -14.14
CA ILE A 254 -21.76 4.23 -14.34
C ILE A 254 -23.24 3.83 -14.48
N ARG A 255 -23.68 3.58 -15.72
CA ARG A 255 -24.99 2.98 -15.97
C ARG A 255 -24.87 1.46 -15.83
N ASN A 256 -24.80 0.98 -14.61
CA ASN A 256 -24.85 -0.45 -14.35
C ASN A 256 -26.28 -0.96 -14.36
N PRO A 257 -26.54 -2.15 -14.93
CA PRO A 257 -27.83 -2.81 -14.86
C PRO A 257 -28.18 -3.12 -13.40
N ARG A 258 -29.46 -3.02 -13.04
CA ARG A 258 -29.96 -3.37 -11.70
C ARG A 258 -29.89 -4.88 -11.48
N LEU A 259 -29.62 -5.27 -10.24
CA LEU A 259 -29.64 -6.66 -9.83
C LEU A 259 -31.07 -7.11 -9.50
N SER A 260 -31.44 -8.30 -9.94
CA SER A 260 -32.64 -9.01 -9.51
C SER A 260 -32.33 -10.48 -9.27
N VAL A 261 -33.08 -11.13 -8.38
CA VAL A 261 -33.00 -12.57 -8.13
C VAL A 261 -34.22 -13.25 -8.74
N ARG A 262 -33.96 -14.36 -9.45
CA ARG A 262 -35.01 -15.22 -9.97
C ARG A 262 -34.77 -16.65 -9.56
N SER A 263 -35.85 -17.38 -9.33
CA SER A 263 -35.85 -18.81 -9.18
C SER A 263 -36.09 -19.48 -10.56
N ARG A 264 -35.26 -20.44 -10.93
CA ARG A 264 -35.44 -21.25 -12.14
C ARG A 264 -35.28 -22.72 -11.77
N GLN A 265 -36.30 -23.52 -12.02
CA GLN A 265 -36.29 -24.95 -11.75
C GLN A 265 -36.25 -25.71 -13.09
N SER A 266 -35.36 -26.68 -13.24
CA SER A 266 -35.34 -27.60 -14.39
C SER A 266 -35.74 -29.00 -13.93
N GLY A 267 -36.44 -29.72 -14.81
CA GLY A 267 -37.02 -31.02 -14.49
C GLY A 267 -36.06 -32.10 -13.96
N ASP A 268 -34.78 -32.02 -14.37
CA ASP A 268 -33.74 -33.00 -14.02
C ASP A 268 -32.86 -32.59 -12.82
N ALA A 269 -32.97 -31.35 -12.36
CA ALA A 269 -32.19 -30.83 -11.23
C ALA A 269 -33.09 -30.14 -10.21
N LEU A 270 -34.12 -30.85 -9.82
CA LEU A 270 -35.21 -30.33 -9.00
C LEU A 270 -34.72 -29.96 -7.66
N LEU A 271 -33.72 -29.31 -7.38
CA LEU A 271 -33.62 -28.85 -6.00
C LEU A 271 -32.26 -28.28 -5.57
N ALA A 272 -31.20 -28.49 -6.31
CA ALA A 272 -29.90 -28.02 -5.84
C ALA A 272 -29.46 -26.66 -6.43
N GLU A 273 -30.07 -26.17 -7.52
CA GLU A 273 -29.49 -25.01 -8.25
C GLU A 273 -30.53 -24.00 -8.79
N SER A 274 -31.58 -23.63 -8.02
CA SER A 274 -32.72 -22.87 -8.54
C SER A 274 -32.62 -21.33 -8.46
N ALA A 275 -31.63 -20.75 -7.81
CA ALA A 275 -31.50 -19.30 -7.73
C ALA A 275 -30.42 -18.79 -8.69
N TRP A 276 -30.79 -17.83 -9.55
CA TRP A 276 -29.87 -17.18 -10.50
C TRP A 276 -29.93 -15.68 -10.38
N VAL A 277 -28.77 -15.03 -10.45
CA VAL A 277 -28.65 -13.56 -10.46
C VAL A 277 -28.77 -13.06 -11.89
N TYR A 278 -29.63 -12.05 -12.08
CA TYR A 278 -29.86 -11.38 -13.35
C TYR A 278 -29.65 -9.86 -13.19
N TYR A 279 -29.20 -9.23 -14.25
CA TYR A 279 -29.03 -7.80 -14.35
C TYR A 279 -30.17 -7.16 -15.16
N GLN A 280 -30.79 -6.13 -14.60
CA GLN A 280 -31.88 -5.35 -15.25
C GLN A 280 -31.33 -4.05 -15.84
N PHE A 281 -31.67 -3.75 -17.11
CA PHE A 281 -31.15 -2.56 -17.80
C PHE A 281 -31.85 -1.26 -17.45
N ALA A 282 -33.14 -1.29 -17.09
CA ALA A 282 -33.92 -0.10 -16.82
C ALA A 282 -34.63 -0.16 -15.46
N PRO A 283 -34.64 0.95 -14.68
CA PRO A 283 -35.41 1.06 -13.47
C PRO A 283 -36.91 1.12 -13.78
N GLY A 284 -37.70 0.22 -13.21
CA GLY A 284 -39.15 0.26 -13.28
C GLY A 284 -39.83 -0.58 -14.37
N GLU A 285 -39.08 -1.19 -15.30
CA GLU A 285 -39.62 -2.19 -16.19
C GLU A 285 -39.48 -3.59 -15.53
N GLU A 286 -40.57 -4.13 -15.03
CA GLU A 286 -40.69 -5.54 -14.59
C GLU A 286 -40.63 -6.53 -15.77
N ASP A 287 -40.18 -6.08 -16.94
CA ASP A 287 -40.17 -6.88 -18.14
C ASP A 287 -39.05 -7.95 -18.04
N ALA A 288 -39.47 -9.15 -17.71
CA ALA A 288 -38.62 -10.34 -17.62
C ALA A 288 -37.78 -10.61 -18.90
N GLN A 289 -38.11 -9.99 -20.01
CA GLN A 289 -37.47 -10.20 -21.31
C GLN A 289 -36.20 -9.35 -21.49
N ARG A 290 -35.99 -8.32 -20.65
CA ARG A 290 -34.81 -7.42 -20.76
C ARG A 290 -33.84 -7.59 -19.60
N GLN A 291 -33.49 -8.83 -19.27
CA GLN A 291 -32.57 -9.17 -18.19
C GLN A 291 -31.44 -10.01 -18.74
N LEU A 292 -30.21 -9.76 -18.31
CA LEU A 292 -29.05 -10.57 -18.64
C LEU A 292 -28.62 -11.45 -17.47
N PRO A 293 -28.37 -12.75 -17.71
CA PRO A 293 -27.74 -13.62 -16.72
C PRO A 293 -26.38 -13.06 -16.27
N GLU A 294 -25.97 -13.40 -15.07
CA GLU A 294 -24.73 -13.00 -14.43
C GLU A 294 -23.49 -13.13 -15.33
N ARG A 295 -23.40 -14.19 -16.13
CA ARG A 295 -22.28 -14.49 -17.03
C ARG A 295 -22.00 -13.40 -18.09
N PHE A 296 -22.98 -12.56 -18.40
CA PHE A 296 -22.85 -11.48 -19.38
C PHE A 296 -22.31 -10.17 -18.76
N ASN A 297 -22.06 -10.13 -17.47
CA ASN A 297 -21.44 -8.96 -16.86
C ASN A 297 -19.92 -9.10 -16.75
N GLY A 298 -19.22 -7.99 -16.79
CA GLY A 298 -17.76 -7.95 -16.68
C GLY A 298 -17.27 -8.48 -15.33
N LEU A 299 -16.11 -9.13 -15.33
CA LEU A 299 -15.50 -9.78 -14.17
C LEU A 299 -15.32 -8.82 -12.99
N GLY A 300 -14.91 -7.56 -13.24
CA GLY A 300 -14.69 -6.57 -12.19
C GLY A 300 -15.94 -6.22 -11.40
N TYR A 301 -17.09 -6.09 -12.07
CA TYR A 301 -18.35 -5.81 -11.39
C TYR A 301 -18.87 -7.05 -10.64
N LYS A 302 -18.75 -8.24 -11.22
CA LYS A 302 -19.05 -9.50 -10.53
C LYS A 302 -18.24 -9.64 -9.25
N ASN A 303 -16.93 -9.38 -9.33
CA ASN A 303 -16.03 -9.45 -8.18
C ASN A 303 -16.41 -8.46 -7.08
N PHE A 304 -16.73 -7.23 -7.45
CA PHE A 304 -17.19 -6.20 -6.52
C PHE A 304 -18.46 -6.63 -5.76
N LEU A 305 -19.48 -7.09 -6.47
CA LEU A 305 -20.72 -7.54 -5.85
C LEU A 305 -20.52 -8.79 -4.99
N PHE A 306 -19.71 -9.73 -5.47
CA PHE A 306 -19.36 -10.94 -4.74
C PHE A 306 -18.75 -10.59 -3.37
N MET A 307 -17.76 -9.69 -3.34
CA MET A 307 -17.13 -9.28 -2.08
C MET A 307 -18.12 -8.63 -1.11
N LEU A 308 -18.97 -7.73 -1.61
CA LEU A 308 -19.95 -7.05 -0.75
C LEU A 308 -20.95 -8.04 -0.15
N ILE A 309 -21.42 -9.01 -0.94
CA ILE A 309 -22.33 -10.05 -0.45
C ILE A 309 -21.62 -10.96 0.55
N GLU A 310 -20.38 -11.35 0.27
CA GLU A 310 -19.58 -12.20 1.16
C GLU A 310 -19.31 -11.52 2.50
N ILE A 311 -18.90 -10.24 2.49
CA ILE A 311 -18.69 -9.42 3.69
C ILE A 311 -19.99 -9.32 4.51
N HIS A 312 -21.10 -9.03 3.84
CA HIS A 312 -22.41 -8.94 4.49
C HIS A 312 -22.85 -10.28 5.09
N GLU A 313 -22.63 -11.38 4.38
CA GLU A 313 -22.93 -12.72 4.87
C GLU A 313 -22.09 -13.10 6.09
N MET A 314 -20.79 -12.80 6.06
CA MET A 314 -19.87 -13.01 7.18
C MET A 314 -20.35 -12.24 8.40
N HIS A 315 -20.65 -10.95 8.25
CA HIS A 315 -21.18 -10.11 9.33
C HIS A 315 -22.50 -10.66 9.88
N ARG A 316 -23.46 -10.99 9.02
CA ARG A 316 -24.75 -11.54 9.45
C ARG A 316 -24.63 -12.89 10.15
N ARG A 317 -23.74 -13.76 9.69
CA ARG A 317 -23.49 -15.06 10.30
C ARG A 317 -22.92 -14.91 11.69
N TRP A 318 -21.97 -14.01 11.86
CA TRP A 318 -21.43 -13.66 13.16
C TRP A 318 -22.50 -13.01 14.05
N ALA A 319 -23.27 -12.05 13.55
CA ALA A 319 -24.32 -11.36 14.29
C ALA A 319 -25.46 -12.30 14.72
N ALA A 320 -25.82 -13.30 13.91
CA ALA A 320 -26.87 -14.26 14.20
C ALA A 320 -26.41 -15.48 15.02
N GLY A 321 -25.15 -15.56 15.43
CA GLY A 321 -24.59 -16.70 16.17
C GLY A 321 -25.37 -17.03 17.41
N VAL A 322 -25.69 -18.32 17.60
CA VAL A 322 -26.38 -18.84 18.78
C VAL A 322 -25.34 -19.17 19.84
N GLY A 323 -25.47 -18.61 21.05
CA GLY A 323 -24.55 -18.82 22.16
C GLY A 323 -23.73 -17.57 22.50
N VAL A 324 -22.52 -17.76 23.06
CA VAL A 324 -21.62 -16.64 23.38
C VAL A 324 -20.97 -16.17 22.08
N ARG A 325 -21.40 -15.02 21.58
CA ARG A 325 -20.85 -14.39 20.39
C ARG A 325 -19.46 -13.84 20.68
N PRO A 326 -18.44 -14.04 19.80
CA PRO A 326 -17.16 -13.38 19.93
C PRO A 326 -17.32 -11.84 20.00
N LEU A 327 -16.52 -11.18 20.84
CA LEU A 327 -16.60 -9.72 21.04
C LEU A 327 -16.23 -8.95 19.78
N ILE A 328 -15.20 -9.42 19.11
CA ILE A 328 -14.62 -8.77 17.94
C ILE A 328 -14.86 -9.65 16.72
N HIS A 329 -15.45 -9.08 15.70
CA HIS A 329 -15.49 -9.65 14.35
C HIS A 329 -14.52 -8.90 13.45
N LEU A 330 -13.52 -9.59 12.92
CA LEU A 330 -12.52 -9.05 12.03
C LEU A 330 -12.68 -9.65 10.64
N VAL A 331 -12.97 -8.83 9.64
CA VAL A 331 -13.00 -9.25 8.25
C VAL A 331 -11.74 -8.71 7.55
N VAL A 332 -10.87 -9.63 7.13
CA VAL A 332 -9.62 -9.32 6.44
C VAL A 332 -9.82 -9.52 4.95
N ILE A 333 -9.60 -8.47 4.15
CA ILE A 333 -9.84 -8.46 2.71
C ILE A 333 -8.49 -8.22 2.01
N GLU A 334 -8.07 -9.19 1.20
CA GLU A 334 -6.83 -9.08 0.43
C GLU A 334 -7.11 -8.51 -0.96
N GLU A 335 -6.39 -7.44 -1.28
CA GLU A 335 -6.32 -6.82 -2.61
C GLU A 335 -7.69 -6.74 -3.32
N PRO A 336 -8.67 -6.03 -2.76
CA PRO A 336 -10.01 -5.95 -3.34
C PRO A 336 -10.02 -5.35 -4.74
N GLU A 337 -8.99 -4.59 -5.11
CA GLU A 337 -8.83 -3.99 -6.43
C GLU A 337 -8.69 -4.98 -7.58
N ALA A 338 -8.35 -6.24 -7.31
CA ALA A 338 -8.14 -7.25 -8.33
C ALA A 338 -9.35 -7.32 -9.28
N HIS A 339 -9.10 -7.09 -10.57
CA HIS A 339 -10.10 -7.04 -11.64
C HIS A 339 -11.16 -5.93 -11.55
N MET A 340 -11.11 -5.02 -10.56
CA MET A 340 -12.08 -3.93 -10.43
C MET A 340 -11.70 -2.68 -11.23
N HIS A 341 -12.70 -2.05 -11.86
CA HIS A 341 -12.52 -0.73 -12.46
C HIS A 341 -12.22 0.33 -11.37
N PRO A 342 -11.32 1.32 -11.61
CA PRO A 342 -10.95 2.34 -10.62
C PRO A 342 -12.12 3.03 -9.91
N GLN A 343 -13.22 3.30 -10.61
CA GLN A 343 -14.42 3.90 -9.99
C GLN A 343 -15.08 2.99 -8.95
N LEU A 344 -15.07 1.67 -9.16
CA LEU A 344 -15.58 0.71 -8.17
C LEU A 344 -14.64 0.59 -6.97
N GLN A 345 -13.33 0.66 -7.22
CA GLN A 345 -12.32 0.67 -6.16
C GLN A 345 -12.52 1.86 -5.20
N GLN A 346 -12.78 3.06 -5.74
CA GLN A 346 -13.04 4.27 -4.94
C GLN A 346 -14.29 4.15 -4.07
N ALA A 347 -15.32 3.45 -4.54
CA ALA A 347 -16.57 3.26 -3.81
C ALA A 347 -16.52 2.10 -2.80
N PHE A 348 -15.58 1.17 -2.96
CA PHE A 348 -15.57 -0.13 -2.28
C PHE A 348 -15.60 0.00 -0.75
N LEU A 349 -14.63 0.71 -0.15
CA LEU A 349 -14.54 0.81 1.31
C LEU A 349 -15.76 1.47 1.95
N LYS A 350 -16.29 2.51 1.31
CA LYS A 350 -17.49 3.20 1.80
C LYS A 350 -18.68 2.25 1.84
N ILE A 351 -18.88 1.51 0.75
CA ILE A 351 -20.01 0.60 0.62
C ILE A 351 -19.85 -0.62 1.53
N ALA A 352 -18.64 -1.19 1.60
CA ALA A 352 -18.35 -2.30 2.49
C ALA A 352 -18.65 -1.94 3.96
N ARG A 353 -18.32 -0.72 4.39
CA ARG A 353 -18.69 -0.21 5.72
C ARG A 353 -20.20 -0.10 5.90
N GLU A 354 -20.91 0.46 4.92
CA GLU A 354 -22.37 0.57 4.98
C GLU A 354 -23.05 -0.80 5.16
N PHE A 355 -22.43 -1.89 4.66
CA PHE A 355 -22.96 -3.25 4.82
C PHE A 355 -22.75 -3.86 6.22
N VAL A 356 -21.68 -3.47 6.91
CA VAL A 356 -21.37 -3.98 8.25
C VAL A 356 -21.89 -3.08 9.38
N ASP A 357 -22.16 -1.80 9.10
CA ASP A 357 -22.66 -0.84 10.08
C ASP A 357 -24.21 -0.86 10.18
N GLU A 358 -24.88 -1.79 9.49
CA GLU A 358 -26.34 -1.85 9.40
C GLU A 358 -27.05 -2.27 10.68
N ASP A 359 -26.44 -3.10 11.47
CA ASP A 359 -26.97 -3.47 12.77
C ASP A 359 -26.63 -2.35 13.77
N GLU A 360 -27.59 -1.46 13.99
CA GLU A 360 -27.56 -0.36 14.98
C GLU A 360 -27.35 -0.83 16.45
N SER A 361 -26.87 -2.05 16.66
CA SER A 361 -26.46 -2.48 17.97
C SER A 361 -25.14 -1.80 18.32
N GLU A 362 -25.19 -0.77 19.15
CA GLU A 362 -24.02 -0.05 19.69
C GLU A 362 -22.99 -0.96 20.39
N VAL A 363 -23.22 -2.27 20.46
CA VAL A 363 -22.46 -3.22 21.26
C VAL A 363 -21.50 -4.11 20.48
N PHE A 364 -21.73 -4.32 19.17
CA PHE A 364 -20.92 -5.25 18.36
C PHE A 364 -20.52 -4.64 17.03
N HIS A 365 -19.21 -4.48 16.84
CA HIS A 365 -18.66 -3.89 15.63
C HIS A 365 -17.84 -4.89 14.83
N THR A 366 -18.07 -4.95 13.50
CA THR A 366 -17.19 -5.61 12.56
C THR A 366 -16.08 -4.65 12.15
N GLN A 367 -14.83 -5.06 12.35
CA GLN A 367 -13.66 -4.31 11.89
C GLN A 367 -13.20 -4.84 10.53
N LEU A 368 -12.98 -3.93 9.57
CA LEU A 368 -12.44 -4.27 8.26
C LEU A 368 -10.95 -3.99 8.22
N VAL A 369 -10.16 -4.99 7.84
CA VAL A 369 -8.74 -4.86 7.53
C VAL A 369 -8.56 -5.13 6.04
N VAL A 370 -8.07 -4.13 5.30
CA VAL A 370 -7.93 -4.23 3.85
C VAL A 370 -6.46 -4.04 3.47
N THR A 371 -5.89 -5.01 2.77
CA THR A 371 -4.59 -4.84 2.12
C THR A 371 -4.80 -4.37 0.69
N THR A 372 -4.01 -3.41 0.23
CA THR A 372 -4.18 -2.86 -1.11
C THR A 372 -2.89 -2.28 -1.67
N HIS A 373 -2.71 -2.40 -2.98
CA HIS A 373 -1.71 -1.70 -3.79
C HIS A 373 -2.35 -0.59 -4.64
N SER A 374 -3.65 -0.30 -4.45
CA SER A 374 -4.36 0.67 -5.26
C SER A 374 -4.51 2.04 -4.59
N PRO A 375 -4.05 3.12 -5.24
CA PRO A 375 -4.33 4.48 -4.79
C PRO A 375 -5.83 4.80 -4.78
N HIS A 376 -6.64 4.10 -5.57
CA HIS A 376 -8.08 4.31 -5.66
C HIS A 376 -8.83 3.79 -4.43
N ILE A 377 -8.37 2.70 -3.81
CA ILE A 377 -8.97 2.17 -2.56
C ILE A 377 -8.81 3.18 -1.42
N ILE A 378 -7.63 3.82 -1.31
CA ILE A 378 -7.35 4.77 -0.23
C ILE A 378 -7.80 6.20 -0.52
N TYR A 379 -8.30 6.48 -1.73
CA TYR A 379 -8.62 7.82 -2.23
C TYR A 379 -9.49 8.65 -1.29
N ASP A 380 -10.51 8.07 -0.68
CA ASP A 380 -11.44 8.77 0.25
C ASP A 380 -11.23 8.39 1.72
N THR A 381 -10.14 7.70 2.04
CA THR A 381 -9.83 7.26 3.40
C THR A 381 -9.10 8.35 4.17
N SER A 382 -9.39 8.50 5.48
CA SER A 382 -8.60 9.35 6.37
C SER A 382 -7.24 8.71 6.64
N PHE A 383 -6.29 9.47 7.21
CA PHE A 383 -4.96 8.93 7.55
C PHE A 383 -5.00 7.95 8.74
N ASP A 384 -5.97 8.12 9.64
CA ASP A 384 -6.01 7.39 10.90
C ASP A 384 -6.02 5.85 10.74
N PRO A 385 -6.79 5.25 9.80
CA PRO A 385 -6.79 3.81 9.62
C PRO A 385 -5.63 3.29 8.74
N ILE A 386 -4.82 4.17 8.13
CA ILE A 386 -3.78 3.72 7.19
C ILE A 386 -2.53 3.26 7.94
N ARG A 387 -2.10 2.04 7.63
CA ARG A 387 -0.82 1.45 8.05
C ARG A 387 0.04 1.25 6.82
N TYR A 388 1.13 2.00 6.73
CA TYR A 388 2.06 1.98 5.61
C TYR A 388 3.13 0.93 5.86
N PHE A 389 3.22 -0.07 4.97
CA PHE A 389 4.22 -1.13 5.01
C PHE A 389 5.40 -0.74 4.14
N ARG A 390 6.56 -0.61 4.74
CA ARG A 390 7.81 -0.33 4.05
C ARG A 390 8.73 -1.54 4.11
N ARG A 391 9.22 -1.97 2.95
CA ARG A 391 10.27 -2.97 2.87
C ARG A 391 11.62 -2.31 3.20
N LEU A 392 12.38 -2.95 4.04
CA LEU A 392 13.72 -2.55 4.44
C LEU A 392 14.68 -3.72 4.24
N SER A 393 15.97 -3.41 4.20
CA SER A 393 17.03 -4.41 4.34
C SER A 393 17.80 -4.09 5.61
N GLU A 394 17.99 -5.10 6.44
CA GLU A 394 18.88 -5.02 7.59
C GLU A 394 20.33 -4.86 7.13
N PRO A 395 21.28 -4.42 7.99
CA PRO A 395 22.68 -4.24 7.61
C PRO A 395 23.38 -5.50 7.10
N ASP A 396 22.86 -6.68 7.39
CA ASP A 396 23.33 -7.97 6.93
C ASP A 396 22.69 -8.43 5.60
N GLY A 397 21.85 -7.57 4.99
CA GLY A 397 21.09 -7.87 3.77
C GLY A 397 19.81 -8.67 4.00
N THR A 398 19.39 -8.93 5.24
CA THR A 398 18.14 -9.62 5.55
C THR A 398 16.95 -8.72 5.24
N PRO A 399 15.93 -9.17 4.46
CA PRO A 399 14.74 -8.39 4.21
C PRO A 399 13.89 -8.24 5.49
N ALA A 400 13.51 -7.01 5.79
CA ALA A 400 12.65 -6.65 6.90
C ALA A 400 11.46 -5.82 6.40
N CYS A 401 10.43 -5.71 7.23
CA CYS A 401 9.27 -4.86 6.96
C CYS A 401 9.00 -3.97 8.17
N GLU A 402 8.95 -2.66 7.93
CA GLU A 402 8.54 -1.66 8.91
C GLU A 402 7.09 -1.27 8.65
N VAL A 403 6.28 -1.21 9.70
CA VAL A 403 4.89 -0.75 9.64
C VAL A 403 4.79 0.62 10.27
N ARG A 404 4.32 1.62 9.53
CA ARG A 404 4.17 3.00 9.98
C ARG A 404 2.70 3.40 10.04
N ASP A 405 2.30 3.94 11.19
CA ASP A 405 0.94 4.42 11.45
C ASP A 405 0.78 5.87 11.00
N LEU A 406 0.02 6.12 9.93
CA LEU A 406 -0.20 7.48 9.41
C LEU A 406 -0.95 8.40 10.38
N SER A 407 -1.67 7.86 11.37
CA SER A 407 -2.31 8.69 12.41
C SER A 407 -1.28 9.48 13.23
N LYS A 408 -0.06 8.94 13.32
CA LYS A 408 1.06 9.50 14.10
C LYS A 408 1.98 10.41 13.27
N LEU A 409 1.58 10.76 12.05
CA LEU A 409 2.32 11.70 11.22
C LEU A 409 2.41 13.06 11.93
N ASP A 410 3.61 13.41 12.44
CA ASP A 410 3.89 14.67 13.10
C ASP A 410 3.98 15.80 12.06
N THR A 411 2.90 16.57 11.93
CA THR A 411 2.79 17.67 10.96
C THR A 411 1.93 18.80 11.51
N ASP A 412 2.37 20.03 11.28
CA ASP A 412 1.63 21.25 11.65
C ASP A 412 0.33 21.43 10.85
N ASP A 413 0.20 20.77 9.68
CA ASP A 413 -0.95 20.93 8.80
C ASP A 413 -1.47 19.59 8.21
N PRO A 414 -2.02 18.70 9.04
CA PRO A 414 -2.54 17.40 8.59
C PRO A 414 -3.73 17.56 7.62
N ARG A 415 -4.52 18.65 7.75
CA ARG A 415 -5.66 18.91 6.86
C ARG A 415 -5.22 19.26 5.45
N PHE A 416 -4.14 20.00 5.30
CA PHE A 416 -3.57 20.32 4.00
C PHE A 416 -3.06 19.06 3.30
N LEU A 417 -2.21 18.27 3.96
CA LEU A 417 -1.66 17.04 3.40
C LEU A 417 -2.76 16.07 2.99
N ARG A 418 -3.76 15.87 3.85
CA ARG A 418 -4.91 15.03 3.55
C ARG A 418 -5.68 15.50 2.30
N ARG A 419 -5.95 16.80 2.17
CA ARG A 419 -6.64 17.35 0.99
C ARG A 419 -5.80 17.23 -0.28
N PHE A 420 -4.52 17.53 -0.17
CA PHE A 420 -3.60 17.47 -1.31
C PHE A 420 -3.47 16.04 -1.85
N LEU A 421 -3.31 15.05 -0.97
CA LEU A 421 -3.20 13.65 -1.38
C LEU A 421 -4.52 13.10 -1.95
N LYS A 422 -5.67 13.46 -1.35
CA LYS A 422 -6.98 13.02 -1.84
C LYS A 422 -7.26 13.35 -3.30
N LEU A 423 -6.79 14.51 -3.78
CA LEU A 423 -7.21 15.00 -5.09
C LEU A 423 -6.58 14.24 -6.26
N THR A 424 -5.28 13.93 -6.21
CA THR A 424 -4.60 13.30 -7.34
C THR A 424 -3.34 12.50 -6.97
N ASN A 425 -2.91 12.51 -5.70
CA ASN A 425 -1.53 12.16 -5.35
C ASN A 425 -1.40 10.95 -4.41
N CYS A 426 -2.45 10.10 -4.30
CA CYS A 426 -2.40 8.88 -3.48
C CYS A 426 -1.36 7.85 -3.98
N HIS A 427 -0.89 7.96 -5.22
CA HIS A 427 0.18 7.10 -5.73
C HIS A 427 1.50 7.29 -5.03
N LEU A 428 1.67 8.39 -4.32
CA LEU A 428 2.86 8.59 -3.49
C LEU A 428 3.11 7.45 -2.49
N PHE A 429 2.04 6.83 -1.97
CA PHE A 429 2.16 5.70 -1.06
C PHE A 429 2.69 4.41 -1.70
N PHE A 430 2.73 4.35 -3.01
CA PHE A 430 3.16 3.17 -3.80
C PHE A 430 4.37 3.47 -4.69
N ALA A 431 4.95 4.67 -4.56
CA ALA A 431 6.10 5.08 -5.35
C ALA A 431 7.42 4.57 -4.75
N ASP A 432 8.40 4.33 -5.62
CA ASP A 432 9.77 4.01 -5.23
C ASP A 432 10.55 5.28 -4.85
N ALA A 433 10.21 6.42 -5.47
CA ALA A 433 10.78 7.73 -5.15
C ALA A 433 9.79 8.86 -5.44
N VAL A 434 10.08 10.05 -4.90
CA VAL A 434 9.27 11.25 -5.13
C VAL A 434 10.11 12.39 -5.67
N ILE A 435 9.57 13.11 -6.67
CA ILE A 435 10.11 14.36 -7.15
C ILE A 435 9.09 15.46 -6.86
N LEU A 436 9.49 16.45 -6.06
CA LEU A 436 8.70 17.65 -5.77
C LEU A 436 9.14 18.77 -6.69
N VAL A 437 8.21 19.35 -7.46
CA VAL A 437 8.46 20.46 -8.40
C VAL A 437 7.62 21.68 -8.06
N GLU A 438 8.06 22.87 -8.48
CA GLU A 438 7.34 24.09 -8.13
C GLU A 438 6.11 24.32 -9.00
N GLY A 439 6.15 23.99 -10.28
CA GLY A 439 5.07 24.36 -11.19
C GLY A 439 4.88 23.45 -12.39
N ASP A 440 3.95 23.90 -13.26
CA ASP A 440 3.54 23.19 -14.46
C ASP A 440 4.70 22.98 -15.45
N ALA A 441 5.64 23.90 -15.55
CA ALA A 441 6.74 23.84 -16.51
C ALA A 441 7.62 22.62 -16.24
N GLU A 442 8.08 22.45 -15.00
CA GLU A 442 8.86 21.28 -14.60
C GLU A 442 8.03 20.00 -14.72
N ARG A 443 6.75 20.03 -14.32
CA ARG A 443 5.86 18.88 -14.40
C ARG A 443 5.70 18.36 -15.81
N VAL A 444 5.62 19.25 -16.80
CA VAL A 444 5.45 18.89 -18.21
C VAL A 444 6.76 18.39 -18.82
N LEU A 445 7.89 19.05 -18.50
CA LEU A 445 9.16 18.80 -19.17
C LEU A 445 10.01 17.72 -18.51
N LEU A 446 9.83 17.49 -17.21
CA LEU A 446 10.66 16.53 -16.45
C LEU A 446 10.56 15.08 -16.97
N PRO A 447 9.39 14.55 -17.37
CA PRO A 447 9.31 13.23 -17.99
C PRO A 447 10.20 13.13 -19.26
N LEU A 448 10.21 14.15 -20.12
CA LEU A 448 11.09 14.17 -21.29
C LEU A 448 12.57 14.13 -20.88
N MET A 449 12.95 14.88 -19.81
CA MET A 449 14.33 14.92 -19.31
C MET A 449 14.79 13.57 -18.76
N ILE A 450 13.87 12.78 -18.22
CA ILE A 450 14.14 11.42 -17.74
C ILE A 450 14.26 10.44 -18.91
N ASP A 451 13.35 10.53 -19.89
CA ASP A 451 13.26 9.59 -21.01
C ASP A 451 14.34 9.81 -22.09
N THR A 452 14.95 11.00 -22.11
CA THR A 452 15.95 11.38 -23.15
C THR A 452 17.22 10.55 -23.07
N ASP A 453 17.63 10.13 -21.87
CA ASP A 453 18.87 9.36 -21.68
C ASP A 453 18.63 8.14 -20.77
N PRO A 454 17.87 7.13 -21.28
CA PRO A 454 17.55 5.93 -20.48
C PRO A 454 18.81 5.11 -20.11
N GLY A 455 19.91 5.24 -20.89
CA GLY A 455 21.20 4.62 -20.58
C GLY A 455 21.92 5.27 -19.39
N ARG A 456 21.61 6.54 -19.12
CA ARG A 456 22.20 7.30 -17.99
C ARG A 456 21.36 7.25 -16.72
N LEU A 457 20.04 7.08 -16.85
CA LEU A 457 19.07 7.08 -15.76
C LEU A 457 18.24 5.78 -15.70
N PRO A 458 18.86 4.59 -15.77
CA PRO A 458 18.14 3.33 -15.95
C PRO A 458 17.19 3.02 -14.79
N GLN A 459 17.54 3.39 -13.56
CA GLN A 459 16.70 3.15 -12.39
C GLN A 459 15.47 4.06 -12.38
N LEU A 460 15.63 5.33 -12.76
CA LEU A 460 14.49 6.26 -12.87
C LEU A 460 13.46 5.81 -13.91
N VAL A 461 13.91 5.31 -15.05
CA VAL A 461 13.03 4.82 -16.13
C VAL A 461 12.28 3.55 -15.71
N SER A 462 12.89 2.69 -14.89
CA SER A 462 12.31 1.42 -14.45
C SER A 462 11.50 1.50 -13.16
N SER A 463 11.61 2.60 -12.41
CA SER A 463 10.96 2.79 -11.10
C SER A 463 9.66 3.58 -11.20
N HIS A 464 8.76 3.37 -10.26
CA HIS A 464 7.55 4.18 -10.12
C HIS A 464 7.86 5.49 -9.39
N ILE A 465 8.04 6.57 -10.14
CA ILE A 465 8.32 7.90 -9.60
C ILE A 465 7.03 8.69 -9.43
N SER A 466 6.79 9.18 -8.22
CA SER A 466 5.69 10.12 -7.95
C SER A 466 6.17 11.55 -8.18
N LEU A 467 5.64 12.21 -9.20
CA LEU A 467 5.91 13.62 -9.50
C LEU A 467 4.82 14.49 -8.90
N LEU A 468 5.19 15.31 -7.92
CA LEU A 468 4.26 16.18 -7.19
C LEU A 468 4.52 17.65 -7.46
N GLU A 469 3.53 18.34 -8.03
CA GLU A 469 3.53 19.79 -8.13
C GLU A 469 3.06 20.38 -6.79
N VAL A 470 3.96 21.11 -6.12
CA VAL A 470 3.71 21.62 -4.76
C VAL A 470 3.44 23.12 -4.69
N GLY A 471 3.53 23.82 -5.82
CA GLY A 471 3.22 25.25 -5.97
C GLY A 471 4.17 26.18 -5.21
N GLY A 472 5.08 26.82 -5.91
CA GLY A 472 6.03 27.78 -5.33
C GLY A 472 6.88 27.16 -4.20
N SER A 473 7.26 27.98 -3.22
CA SER A 473 8.13 27.56 -2.12
C SER A 473 7.47 26.68 -1.03
N HIS A 474 6.47 25.89 -1.41
CA HIS A 474 5.68 25.08 -0.46
C HIS A 474 6.19 23.66 -0.23
N ALA A 475 7.28 23.23 -0.88
CA ALA A 475 7.87 21.91 -0.68
C ALA A 475 8.18 21.61 0.81
N LEU A 476 8.50 22.63 1.58
CA LEU A 476 8.71 22.52 3.03
C LEU A 476 7.54 21.86 3.77
N ARG A 477 6.28 22.06 3.33
CA ARG A 477 5.09 21.50 3.96
C ARG A 477 5.00 19.97 3.81
N PHE A 478 5.69 19.42 2.82
CA PHE A 478 5.74 17.97 2.55
C PHE A 478 6.88 17.28 3.30
N LYS A 479 7.81 18.03 3.89
CA LYS A 479 8.93 17.49 4.65
C LYS A 479 8.52 16.43 5.68
N PRO A 480 7.48 16.62 6.53
CA PRO A 480 7.04 15.62 7.49
C PRO A 480 6.59 14.32 6.80
N LEU A 481 5.80 14.43 5.71
CA LEU A 481 5.30 13.28 4.97
C LEU A 481 6.42 12.50 4.27
N VAL A 482 7.31 13.20 3.57
CA VAL A 482 8.45 12.58 2.88
C VAL A 482 9.35 11.86 3.88
N ARG A 483 9.62 12.47 5.05
CA ARG A 483 10.35 11.81 6.14
C ARG A 483 9.63 10.58 6.69
N PHE A 484 8.32 10.70 6.87
CA PHE A 484 7.50 9.60 7.37
C PHE A 484 7.50 8.41 6.40
N LEU A 485 7.33 8.65 5.10
CA LEU A 485 7.37 7.59 4.10
C LEU A 485 8.79 7.01 3.94
N GLY A 486 9.81 7.85 4.12
CA GLY A 486 11.22 7.46 4.01
C GLY A 486 11.64 7.13 2.58
N LEU A 487 10.94 7.65 1.58
CA LEU A 487 11.28 7.48 0.17
C LEU A 487 12.43 8.40 -0.24
N PRO A 488 13.29 7.99 -1.17
CA PRO A 488 14.22 8.91 -1.84
C PRO A 488 13.45 10.08 -2.44
N ALA A 489 13.87 11.32 -2.15
CA ALA A 489 13.15 12.50 -2.57
C ALA A 489 14.06 13.55 -3.20
N LEU A 490 13.71 13.98 -4.40
CA LEU A 490 14.33 15.10 -5.08
C LEU A 490 13.39 16.30 -5.07
N VAL A 491 13.84 17.42 -4.51
CA VAL A 491 13.11 18.70 -4.54
C VAL A 491 13.74 19.60 -5.59
N ILE A 492 13.05 19.87 -6.67
CA ILE A 492 13.46 20.81 -7.71
C ILE A 492 12.76 22.14 -7.41
N THR A 493 13.54 23.19 -7.19
CA THR A 493 13.03 24.48 -6.73
C THR A 493 13.87 25.62 -7.28
N ASP A 494 13.32 26.83 -7.28
CA ASP A 494 13.94 28.01 -7.84
C ASP A 494 14.78 28.80 -6.81
N LEU A 495 15.83 29.47 -7.24
CA LEU A 495 16.59 30.41 -6.41
C LEU A 495 15.76 31.60 -5.97
N ASP A 496 14.82 32.04 -6.78
CA ASP A 496 13.91 33.15 -6.49
C ASP A 496 14.57 34.41 -5.90
N SER A 497 15.64 34.86 -6.55
CA SER A 497 16.44 35.98 -6.07
C SER A 497 15.64 37.27 -6.02
N VAL A 498 15.77 37.99 -4.90
CA VAL A 498 15.14 39.28 -4.65
C VAL A 498 16.12 40.24 -3.98
N ALA A 499 16.03 41.54 -4.31
CA ALA A 499 16.83 42.60 -3.67
C ALA A 499 15.96 43.81 -3.33
N MET A 500 16.47 44.66 -2.42
CA MET A 500 15.84 45.93 -2.13
C MET A 500 16.19 46.93 -3.22
N PRO A 501 15.23 47.47 -3.98
CA PRO A 501 15.50 48.54 -4.94
C PRO A 501 15.93 49.82 -4.21
N LYS A 502 16.77 50.60 -4.85
CA LYS A 502 17.20 51.91 -4.28
C LYS A 502 15.97 52.76 -3.97
N GLY A 503 15.81 53.12 -2.69
CA GLY A 503 14.67 53.91 -2.20
C GLY A 503 13.33 53.16 -2.07
N GLY A 504 13.30 51.82 -2.28
CA GLY A 504 12.11 50.97 -2.16
C GLY A 504 11.90 50.43 -0.74
N THR A 505 10.66 50.15 -0.40
CA THR A 505 10.24 49.55 0.89
C THR A 505 9.97 48.05 0.82
N ARG A 506 9.93 47.46 -0.40
CA ARG A 506 9.69 46.02 -0.65
C ARG A 506 10.75 45.47 -1.59
N ARG A 507 11.19 44.24 -1.31
CA ARG A 507 12.07 43.48 -2.21
C ARG A 507 11.37 43.21 -3.54
N LYS A 508 12.14 43.24 -4.62
CA LYS A 508 11.70 42.91 -5.98
C LYS A 508 12.61 41.82 -6.56
N ALA A 509 12.09 41.03 -7.49
CA ALA A 509 12.89 40.08 -8.26
C ALA A 509 14.09 40.80 -8.91
N CYS A 510 15.24 40.16 -8.89
CA CYS A 510 16.49 40.66 -9.43
C CYS A 510 17.34 39.54 -10.01
N LEU A 511 18.31 39.84 -10.83
CA LEU A 511 19.32 38.89 -11.28
C LEU A 511 20.07 38.29 -10.08
N VAL A 512 20.51 37.06 -10.22
CA VAL A 512 21.25 36.31 -9.18
C VAL A 512 22.57 36.99 -8.80
N ASP A 513 23.18 37.69 -9.74
CA ASP A 513 24.44 38.44 -9.56
C ASP A 513 24.26 39.85 -8.94
N THR A 514 23.02 40.21 -8.60
CA THR A 514 22.75 41.49 -7.92
C THR A 514 23.37 41.51 -6.51
N ALA A 515 24.17 42.51 -6.23
CA ALA A 515 24.83 42.65 -4.92
C ALA A 515 23.81 42.66 -3.77
N GLY A 516 23.98 41.76 -2.81
CA GLY A 516 23.10 41.63 -1.65
C GLY A 516 21.76 40.94 -1.99
N ALA A 517 21.66 40.23 -3.10
CA ALA A 517 20.51 39.41 -3.42
C ALA A 517 20.31 38.29 -2.42
N VAL A 518 19.06 38.08 -2.06
CA VAL A 518 18.65 36.98 -1.15
C VAL A 518 17.53 36.17 -1.81
N THR A 519 17.39 34.90 -1.39
CA THR A 519 16.24 34.10 -1.86
C THR A 519 14.96 34.49 -1.11
N SER A 520 13.82 34.38 -1.80
CA SER A 520 12.49 34.41 -1.18
C SER A 520 11.94 33.01 -0.94
N ASN A 521 12.61 31.98 -1.43
CA ASN A 521 12.18 30.58 -1.36
C ASN A 521 12.32 29.98 0.05
N GLN A 522 11.21 29.63 0.68
CA GLN A 522 11.19 29.13 2.05
C GLN A 522 11.82 27.73 2.18
N THR A 523 11.79 26.92 1.15
CA THR A 523 12.46 25.61 1.13
C THR A 523 13.96 25.75 1.32
N LEU A 524 14.57 26.71 0.60
CA LEU A 524 16.01 27.00 0.70
C LEU A 524 16.40 27.65 2.03
N ILE A 525 15.51 28.49 2.62
CA ILE A 525 15.75 29.19 3.87
C ILE A 525 15.59 28.30 5.09
N GLN A 526 14.52 27.45 5.13
CA GLN A 526 14.10 26.76 6.35
C GLN A 526 14.38 25.24 6.33
N TRP A 527 14.73 24.68 5.20
CA TRP A 527 15.02 23.26 5.07
C TRP A 527 16.46 23.01 4.60
N ILE A 528 16.70 22.91 3.30
CA ILE A 528 17.98 22.59 2.68
C ILE A 528 18.30 23.62 1.60
N PRO A 529 19.45 24.26 1.68
CA PRO A 529 20.57 24.11 2.62
C PRO A 529 20.46 24.99 3.90
N GLY A 530 19.32 25.64 4.16
CA GLY A 530 19.14 26.51 5.30
C GLY A 530 19.84 27.87 5.14
N LYS A 531 19.95 28.37 3.90
CA LYS A 531 20.67 29.60 3.54
C LYS A 531 19.73 30.58 2.86
N LYS A 532 20.02 31.87 3.05
CA LYS A 532 19.21 32.95 2.50
C LYS A 532 19.96 33.79 1.45
N ASP A 533 21.27 33.91 1.57
CA ASP A 533 22.10 34.68 0.65
C ASP A 533 22.32 33.93 -0.65
N ILE A 534 22.09 34.58 -1.81
CA ILE A 534 22.20 33.91 -3.13
C ILE A 534 23.64 33.46 -3.40
N GLU A 535 24.63 34.26 -3.03
CA GLU A 535 26.04 33.92 -3.27
C GLU A 535 26.46 32.69 -2.43
N GLU A 536 25.93 32.56 -1.19
CA GLU A 536 26.16 31.40 -0.34
C GLU A 536 25.45 30.16 -0.90
N LEU A 537 24.25 30.30 -1.47
CA LEU A 537 23.52 29.23 -2.14
C LEU A 537 24.29 28.71 -3.35
N LEU A 538 24.77 29.64 -4.22
CA LEU A 538 25.52 29.28 -5.43
C LEU A 538 26.89 28.60 -5.13
N LYS A 539 27.48 28.87 -3.95
CA LYS A 539 28.72 28.22 -3.48
C LYS A 539 28.48 26.90 -2.75
N THR A 540 27.23 26.51 -2.52
CA THR A 540 26.90 25.29 -1.76
C THR A 540 27.27 24.04 -2.55
N GLN A 541 28.14 23.22 -1.99
CA GLN A 541 28.56 21.95 -2.55
C GLN A 541 27.44 20.91 -2.50
N ARG A 542 27.59 19.80 -3.21
CA ARG A 542 26.61 18.69 -3.34
C ARG A 542 26.13 18.19 -1.99
N GLU A 543 27.04 17.98 -1.05
CA GLU A 543 26.75 17.47 0.29
C GLU A 543 25.92 18.44 1.13
N GLY A 544 26.03 19.73 0.87
CA GLY A 544 25.23 20.78 1.52
C GLY A 544 23.80 20.88 0.99
N LYS A 545 23.52 20.27 -0.17
CA LYS A 545 22.19 20.23 -0.77
C LYS A 545 21.38 18.98 -0.35
N GLN A 546 21.86 18.22 0.62
CA GLN A 546 21.26 16.95 1.06
C GLN A 546 20.90 17.02 2.54
N ASP A 547 19.79 16.37 2.92
CA ASP A 547 19.41 16.20 4.33
C ASP A 547 20.20 15.02 4.92
N LYS A 548 21.11 15.33 5.86
CA LYS A 548 21.97 14.32 6.52
C LYS A 548 21.36 13.71 7.78
N ASN A 549 20.21 14.21 8.21
CA ASN A 549 19.59 13.78 9.46
C ASN A 549 18.71 12.54 9.24
N ARG A 550 19.37 11.39 9.22
CA ARG A 550 18.71 10.11 9.45
C ARG A 550 19.46 9.37 10.55
N GLU A 551 18.84 9.26 11.71
CA GLU A 551 19.33 8.39 12.78
C GLU A 551 19.33 6.95 12.27
N GLY A 552 20.51 6.40 12.01
CA GLY A 552 20.77 4.97 11.91
C GLY A 552 20.67 4.28 10.56
N VAL A 553 20.13 4.85 9.48
CA VAL A 553 19.98 4.11 8.20
C VAL A 553 20.16 5.05 7.00
N SER A 554 21.20 4.81 6.20
CA SER A 554 21.54 5.41 4.89
C SER A 554 21.75 6.94 4.80
N PRO A 555 22.71 7.42 4.00
CA PRO A 555 23.31 8.74 4.26
C PRO A 555 22.53 9.97 3.80
N SER A 556 21.61 9.89 2.88
CA SER A 556 20.78 11.04 2.52
C SER A 556 19.65 10.64 1.59
N TRP A 557 18.44 10.85 2.03
CA TRP A 557 17.24 10.47 1.29
C TRP A 557 16.48 11.66 0.69
N VAL A 558 16.89 12.88 0.99
CA VAL A 558 16.34 14.11 0.39
C VAL A 558 17.47 14.94 -0.18
N ARG A 559 17.31 15.34 -1.43
CA ARG A 559 18.16 16.32 -2.09
C ARG A 559 17.34 17.47 -2.61
N VAL A 560 17.84 18.70 -2.46
CA VAL A 560 17.30 19.89 -3.10
C VAL A 560 18.19 20.28 -4.27
N SER A 561 17.59 20.45 -5.45
CA SER A 561 18.23 20.93 -6.67
C SER A 561 17.67 22.31 -7.03
N TYR A 562 18.54 23.26 -7.23
CA TYR A 562 18.25 24.62 -7.66
C TYR A 562 19.35 25.10 -8.59
N GLN A 563 19.12 26.17 -9.33
CA GLN A 563 20.01 26.72 -10.34
C GLN A 563 21.44 26.92 -9.85
N THR A 564 22.38 26.56 -10.68
CA THR A 564 23.82 26.69 -10.42
C THR A 564 24.49 27.54 -11.50
N ARG A 565 25.63 28.17 -11.15
CA ARG A 565 26.39 28.93 -12.14
C ARG A 565 26.87 28.01 -13.25
N GLN A 566 26.49 28.36 -14.48
CA GLN A 566 26.95 27.73 -15.70
C GLN A 566 27.79 28.67 -16.53
N THR A 567 28.65 28.10 -17.33
CA THR A 567 29.49 28.81 -18.26
C THR A 567 28.88 28.75 -19.66
N PHE A 568 28.63 29.86 -20.27
CA PHE A 568 28.20 29.94 -21.66
C PHE A 568 29.04 30.93 -22.47
N SER A 569 29.12 30.75 -23.77
CA SER A 569 29.84 31.59 -24.70
C SER A 569 28.88 32.41 -25.52
N TRP A 570 29.06 33.75 -25.52
CA TRP A 570 28.23 34.66 -26.31
C TRP A 570 29.07 35.80 -26.90
N GLY A 571 28.92 36.06 -28.20
CA GLY A 571 29.72 37.10 -28.87
C GLY A 571 31.23 36.93 -28.75
N GLY A 572 31.72 35.68 -28.69
CA GLY A 572 33.14 35.35 -28.52
C GLY A 572 33.69 35.58 -27.09
N LYS A 573 32.83 35.86 -26.13
CA LYS A 573 33.19 36.04 -24.70
C LYS A 573 32.59 34.91 -23.85
N THR A 574 33.35 34.44 -22.90
CA THR A 574 32.88 33.49 -21.89
C THR A 574 32.26 34.24 -20.73
N HIS A 575 31.07 33.83 -20.32
CA HIS A 575 30.36 34.41 -19.19
C HIS A 575 29.91 33.32 -18.21
N HIS A 576 29.83 33.69 -16.92
CA HIS A 576 29.36 32.78 -15.85
C HIS A 576 28.14 33.40 -15.19
N SER A 577 27.00 32.75 -15.31
CA SER A 577 25.77 33.19 -14.66
C SER A 577 24.88 31.98 -14.27
N ALA A 578 23.84 32.25 -13.53
CA ALA A 578 22.79 31.28 -13.21
C ALA A 578 21.43 31.92 -13.50
N GLY A 579 20.49 31.09 -13.97
CA GLY A 579 19.09 31.52 -13.98
C GLY A 579 18.56 31.74 -12.58
N ARG A 580 17.57 32.61 -12.44
CA ARG A 580 16.83 32.81 -11.22
C ARG A 580 15.72 31.76 -11.05
N THR A 581 15.15 31.34 -12.18
CA THR A 581 14.06 30.33 -12.27
C THR A 581 14.43 29.23 -13.26
N PHE A 582 13.60 28.19 -13.31
CA PHE A 582 13.74 27.09 -14.24
C PHE A 582 13.82 27.58 -15.70
N GLU A 583 12.89 28.42 -16.11
CA GLU A 583 12.83 28.90 -17.50
C GLU A 583 14.06 29.73 -17.88
N GLU A 584 14.59 30.55 -16.95
CA GLU A 584 15.82 31.31 -17.22
C GLU A 584 17.01 30.37 -17.45
N SER A 585 17.17 29.33 -16.62
CA SER A 585 18.24 28.33 -16.81
C SER A 585 18.05 27.56 -18.09
N MET A 586 16.81 27.18 -18.42
CA MET A 586 16.48 26.47 -19.65
C MET A 586 16.92 27.25 -20.88
N LEU A 587 16.63 28.55 -20.94
CA LEU A 587 17.02 29.41 -22.07
C LEU A 587 18.52 29.70 -22.09
N LEU A 588 19.16 30.00 -20.95
CA LEU A 588 20.57 30.34 -20.89
C LEU A 588 21.50 29.15 -21.15
N GLU A 589 21.11 27.96 -20.77
CA GLU A 589 21.89 26.74 -21.00
C GLU A 589 21.69 26.17 -22.41
N ASN A 590 20.66 26.63 -23.16
CA ASN A 590 20.32 26.18 -24.51
C ASN A 590 20.45 27.28 -25.57
N LEU A 591 21.44 28.18 -25.50
CA LEU A 591 21.56 29.34 -26.38
C LEU A 591 21.74 28.96 -27.89
N GLU A 592 22.43 27.87 -28.21
CA GLU A 592 22.57 27.40 -29.58
C GLU A 592 21.24 26.92 -30.13
N TRP A 593 20.52 26.14 -29.36
CA TRP A 593 19.15 25.70 -29.69
C TRP A 593 18.19 26.91 -29.86
N MET A 594 18.35 27.93 -29.01
CA MET A 594 17.55 29.15 -29.05
C MET A 594 17.81 29.99 -30.33
N ARG A 595 19.00 29.95 -30.91
CA ARG A 595 19.28 30.60 -32.19
C ARG A 595 18.40 30.05 -33.30
N GLU A 596 18.16 28.76 -33.30
CA GLU A 596 17.35 28.08 -34.33
C GLU A 596 15.85 28.16 -34.03
N ASN A 597 15.45 28.05 -32.78
CA ASN A 597 14.06 27.89 -32.37
C ASN A 597 13.45 29.10 -31.66
N GLY A 598 14.22 30.13 -31.33
CA GLY A 598 13.80 31.28 -30.53
C GLY A 598 12.53 31.97 -31.04
N LYS A 599 12.34 32.09 -32.36
CA LYS A 599 11.09 32.61 -32.93
C LYS A 599 9.86 31.80 -32.57
N LYS A 600 9.99 30.47 -32.54
CA LYS A 600 8.88 29.56 -32.19
C LYS A 600 8.55 29.66 -30.69
N VAL A 601 9.57 29.95 -29.88
CA VAL A 601 9.45 30.16 -28.42
C VAL A 601 8.96 31.57 -28.07
N GLY A 602 8.93 32.48 -29.06
CA GLY A 602 8.56 33.89 -28.87
C GLY A 602 9.67 34.77 -28.33
N PHE A 603 10.93 34.30 -28.36
CA PHE A 603 12.11 35.02 -27.90
C PHE A 603 13.23 34.93 -28.93
N GLU A 604 13.40 35.99 -29.73
CA GLU A 604 14.50 36.08 -30.69
C GLU A 604 15.77 36.62 -30.01
N LEU A 605 16.88 35.90 -30.19
CA LEU A 605 18.17 36.33 -29.69
C LEU A 605 18.76 37.46 -30.54
N ASP A 606 19.12 38.59 -29.92
CA ASP A 606 19.88 39.67 -30.57
C ASP A 606 21.38 39.41 -30.38
N GLU A 607 22.06 39.04 -31.47
CA GLU A 607 23.50 38.73 -31.43
C GLU A 607 24.40 39.98 -31.17
N GLY A 608 23.82 41.17 -31.22
CA GLY A 608 24.54 42.42 -30.90
C GLY A 608 24.70 42.70 -29.40
N LEU A 609 24.03 41.90 -28.55
CA LEU A 609 24.07 42.12 -27.10
C LEU A 609 25.38 41.63 -26.45
N SER A 610 25.79 42.32 -25.38
CA SER A 610 26.79 41.75 -24.49
C SER A 610 26.22 40.56 -23.71
N PRO A 611 27.06 39.66 -23.16
CA PRO A 611 26.57 38.55 -22.32
C PRO A 611 25.72 39.04 -21.13
N GLU A 612 26.05 40.15 -20.50
CA GLU A 612 25.29 40.73 -19.39
C GLU A 612 23.93 41.28 -19.84
N GLN A 613 23.86 41.87 -21.04
CA GLN A 613 22.61 42.34 -21.64
C GLN A 613 21.71 41.16 -22.01
N LEU A 614 22.29 40.09 -22.55
CA LEU A 614 21.55 38.87 -22.86
C LEU A 614 20.88 38.25 -21.60
N VAL A 615 21.64 38.13 -20.49
CA VAL A 615 21.10 37.64 -19.23
C VAL A 615 19.94 38.53 -18.73
N GLN A 616 20.07 39.86 -18.92
CA GLN A 616 19.00 40.80 -18.55
C GLN A 616 17.76 40.65 -19.45
N GLU A 617 17.91 40.43 -20.75
CA GLU A 617 16.79 40.21 -21.64
C GLU A 617 16.07 38.89 -21.38
N VAL A 618 16.80 37.82 -21.13
CA VAL A 618 16.20 36.53 -20.72
C VAL A 618 15.40 36.70 -19.43
N PHE A 619 15.98 37.39 -18.43
CA PHE A 619 15.29 37.71 -17.17
C PHE A 619 13.99 38.50 -17.38
N ASP A 620 14.00 39.51 -18.25
CA ASP A 620 12.85 40.37 -18.53
C ASP A 620 11.78 39.62 -19.34
N PHE A 621 12.18 38.78 -20.29
CA PHE A 621 11.29 37.89 -21.05
C PHE A 621 10.57 36.87 -20.18
N VAL A 622 11.31 36.14 -19.34
CA VAL A 622 10.75 35.08 -18.49
C VAL A 622 9.78 35.62 -17.42
N ARG A 623 9.94 36.87 -17.03
CA ARG A 623 9.01 37.53 -16.10
C ARG A 623 7.65 37.83 -16.69
N ASN A 624 7.59 38.13 -18.00
CA ASN A 624 6.37 38.47 -18.70
C ASN A 624 6.36 37.82 -20.10
N PRO A 625 6.38 36.51 -20.21
CA PRO A 625 6.37 35.87 -21.50
C PRO A 625 5.04 36.18 -22.20
N PRO A 626 5.06 36.44 -23.52
CA PRO A 626 3.88 36.92 -24.29
C PRO A 626 2.63 36.04 -24.11
N GLU A 627 2.82 34.75 -24.01
CA GLU A 627 1.75 33.75 -23.90
C GLU A 627 1.68 33.02 -22.54
N GLY A 628 2.47 33.45 -21.55
CA GLY A 628 2.54 32.85 -20.23
C GLY A 628 3.55 31.70 -20.13
N LYS A 629 3.96 31.37 -18.90
CA LYS A 629 4.99 30.35 -18.61
C LYS A 629 4.58 28.94 -19.01
N THR A 630 3.32 28.58 -18.80
CA THR A 630 2.79 27.25 -19.18
C THR A 630 2.85 27.05 -20.69
N ASN A 631 2.58 28.10 -21.47
CA ASN A 631 2.65 28.04 -22.93
C ASN A 631 4.09 27.93 -23.44
N LEU A 632 5.04 28.60 -22.75
CA LEU A 632 6.46 28.41 -23.01
C LEU A 632 6.89 26.93 -22.79
N ALA A 633 6.46 26.31 -21.70
CA ALA A 633 6.76 24.92 -21.42
C ALA A 633 6.15 23.97 -22.45
N LEU A 634 4.90 24.22 -22.88
CA LEU A 634 4.25 23.41 -23.93
C LEU A 634 4.96 23.56 -25.27
N THR A 635 5.40 24.77 -25.62
CA THR A 635 6.18 24.98 -26.84
C THR A 635 7.53 24.26 -26.80
N LEU A 636 8.21 24.27 -25.68
CA LEU A 636 9.45 23.50 -25.48
C LEU A 636 9.19 21.98 -25.58
N PHE A 637 8.05 21.52 -25.07
CA PHE A 637 7.63 20.12 -25.17
C PHE A 637 7.39 19.71 -26.63
N ASP A 638 6.61 20.50 -27.39
CA ASP A 638 6.26 20.20 -28.76
C ASP A 638 7.49 20.23 -29.69
N LEU A 639 8.46 21.11 -29.42
CA LEU A 639 9.66 21.24 -30.24
C LEU A 639 10.71 20.16 -29.95
N PHE A 640 10.60 19.46 -28.84
CA PHE A 640 11.62 18.52 -28.38
C PHE A 640 11.86 17.36 -29.34
N GLU A 641 10.80 16.79 -29.95
CA GLU A 641 10.92 15.67 -30.88
C GLU A 641 11.65 16.07 -32.18
N GLU A 642 11.43 17.30 -32.66
CA GLU A 642 12.04 17.82 -33.90
C GLU A 642 13.46 18.36 -33.68
N SER A 643 13.67 19.01 -32.54
CA SER A 643 14.90 19.69 -32.17
C SER A 643 15.12 19.57 -30.65
N PRO A 644 15.78 18.50 -30.17
CA PRO A 644 15.97 18.29 -28.75
C PRO A 644 16.88 19.36 -28.12
N TRP A 645 16.48 19.82 -26.96
CA TRP A 645 17.24 20.73 -26.11
C TRP A 645 17.92 19.96 -24.95
N GLU A 646 18.90 20.58 -24.31
CA GLU A 646 19.63 19.97 -23.20
C GLU A 646 18.93 20.22 -21.88
N THR A 647 18.90 19.19 -21.00
CA THR A 647 18.39 19.31 -19.62
C THR A 647 19.29 20.29 -18.82
N PRO A 648 18.72 21.27 -18.12
CA PRO A 648 19.50 22.17 -17.27
C PRO A 648 20.36 21.40 -16.26
N HIS A 649 21.60 21.83 -16.11
CA HIS A 649 22.63 21.10 -15.38
C HIS A 649 22.23 20.75 -13.93
N TYR A 650 21.57 21.66 -13.21
CA TYR A 650 21.15 21.41 -11.82
C TYR A 650 20.06 20.31 -11.72
N ILE A 651 19.18 20.21 -12.73
CA ILE A 651 18.18 19.13 -12.82
C ILE A 651 18.88 17.82 -13.14
N GLN A 652 19.76 17.80 -14.12
CA GLN A 652 20.52 16.62 -14.51
C GLN A 652 21.34 16.06 -13.34
N GLU A 653 21.94 16.94 -12.52
CA GLU A 653 22.65 16.56 -11.31
C GLU A 653 21.71 15.97 -10.24
N GLY A 654 20.50 16.51 -10.11
CA GLY A 654 19.46 16.01 -9.21
C GLY A 654 18.94 14.63 -9.63
N LEU A 655 18.60 14.48 -10.90
CA LEU A 655 18.12 13.20 -11.46
C LEU A 655 19.19 12.11 -11.37
N SER A 656 20.45 12.43 -11.68
CA SER A 656 21.58 11.49 -11.52
C SER A 656 21.75 11.03 -10.07
N TRP A 657 21.58 11.95 -9.10
CA TRP A 657 21.62 11.58 -7.69
C TRP A 657 20.46 10.64 -7.33
N LEU A 658 19.23 10.95 -7.75
CA LEU A 658 18.05 10.14 -7.44
C LEU A 658 18.17 8.74 -8.06
N ASN A 659 18.66 8.65 -9.30
CA ASN A 659 18.97 7.39 -9.96
C ASN A 659 19.95 6.52 -9.16
N ASN A 660 21.01 7.13 -8.62
CA ASN A 660 21.99 6.41 -7.81
C ASN A 660 21.46 5.98 -6.45
N GLU A 661 20.53 6.73 -5.84
CA GLU A 661 19.89 6.31 -4.59
C GLU A 661 18.94 5.12 -4.83
N LEU A 662 18.20 5.11 -5.95
CA LEU A 662 17.37 3.97 -6.35
C LEU A 662 18.20 2.72 -6.67
N ASP A 663 19.38 2.87 -7.29
CA ASP A 663 20.30 1.76 -7.55
C ASP A 663 20.77 1.13 -6.23
N ARG A 664 21.13 1.94 -5.26
CA ARG A 664 21.51 1.47 -3.91
C ARG A 664 20.38 0.77 -3.16
N GLU A 665 19.11 1.22 -3.34
CA GLU A 665 17.97 0.54 -2.73
C GLU A 665 17.63 -0.78 -3.45
N ALA A 666 17.97 -0.91 -4.73
CA ALA A 666 17.81 -2.16 -5.49
C ALA A 666 18.84 -3.23 -5.10
N ASP A 667 20.06 -2.80 -4.69
CA ASP A 667 21.14 -3.70 -4.23
C ASP A 667 20.96 -4.15 -2.75
N LEU A 668 20.05 -3.50 -2.02
CA LEU A 668 19.68 -3.83 -0.64
C LEU A 668 18.42 -4.71 -0.59
#